data_99648d072bc2d7561563e011b9f17f13
#
_entry.id   99648d072bc2d7561563e011b9f17f13
#
_cell.length_a   1.000
_cell.length_b   1.000
_cell.length_c   1.000
_cell.angle_alpha   90.00
_cell.angle_beta   90.00
_cell.angle_gamma   90.00
#
_symmetry.space_group_name_H-M   'P 1'
#
loop_
_entity.id
_entity.type
_entity.pdbx_description
1 polymer ?
#
loop_
_entity_poly.entity_id
_entity_poly.type
_entity_poly.pdbx_seq_one_letter_code
_entity_poly.pdbx_strand_id
1 'polypeptide(L)'
;MSLIVLLSATLAIVVITMIATHVMGRAAGWLAAAGLASLTVVVAARVPEVLEPGTAIVESVPWMPTLDIALRLRLDGLSALFLIIVLGIGAIVMAYSARYLSDRSVHAHTGYFAWMLLFAFSMTGLVLADDLVLLFVFWELTTLCSFFLINRSGRRASAPAVRTLLVTAMGGLALLFAVVLIITRTGTTIVSEALLDPVWQNDAGFAAGIAVLVALAAMTKSAQFPFHMWLPDAMVAPTPVSAYLHAAAMVKAGIYLLLLFSPALAMTIVWQSILVSSGLITAVMGAVFALRRFDLKEIMAYSTISQLGLIVALIGVGTPSALTTAALYTLAHALFKASLFMVVGIVDQQAGTRDIRLLRGLRGRMPVTFTTTILAGLSMAGVFPLLGFISKEYLLGAFSEPGGPVWLGVLLAGTAVVASTATFAYTGRIVLGGFTRYRGTERASDDLDTHRMPDVVREAAPAFWAPALLPAALGLLLGPAIVWLHPLVGAAGSAAAGEPYSATFALFGGITLELALSATIITLGLVVISQRRRLDRVFERRILPFTAIDIVERVRSGAISLGTRVGSMSRTDAQGAHLSAPWILLGALTVAALFLAPSLGRVIEPGEPWTDALLLVLLLVTVVPAVLTHTRLTALILVGGAGFVVALWFFALGAIDVGLTQLLVELLTVVALVLILRRLPAVFHRVAKSRQAATAAIAIGAGAVATLATLVFTGRRDISDVGQYFLEEAYVDTGGTNIVNTILVDYRALDTLGELTVIAVAGIVIMGVLRNRPLLAERTPDLSRWEGSSLLRAADNTLPIRMVARWAAPVIILLSLYLLLRGHYEPGGGFISALVGGTGFALAYLGASTDGRAPVRWAYRGLLSAGVVVGVLSGLGGYLVGSFLRPVRVDIPLPWGGEYGFTSALIFDLGVYFAVVAIIIALLNELGGVRERYGDTREPAPSPGRERVS
;
A
#
# COMPACT_ATOMS: atom_id res chain seq x y z
N MET A 1 -7.32 28.65 6.64
CA MET A 1 -7.55 27.23 6.95
C MET A 1 -6.18 26.60 7.14
N SER A 2 -5.96 25.88 8.22
CA SER A 2 -4.67 25.26 8.50
C SER A 2 -4.36 24.11 7.53
N LEU A 3 -3.09 23.75 7.34
CA LEU A 3 -2.66 22.65 6.46
C LEU A 3 -3.17 21.30 6.98
N ILE A 4 -3.22 21.14 8.30
CA ILE A 4 -3.76 19.94 8.94
C ILE A 4 -5.25 19.82 8.65
N VAL A 5 -6.00 20.93 8.72
CA VAL A 5 -7.42 20.96 8.37
C VAL A 5 -7.61 20.70 6.87
N LEU A 6 -6.72 21.18 6.00
CA LEU A 6 -6.75 20.89 4.56
C LEU A 6 -6.59 19.37 4.31
N LEU A 7 -5.59 18.75 4.93
CA LEU A 7 -5.35 17.32 4.82
C LEU A 7 -6.51 16.50 5.40
N SER A 8 -7.01 16.88 6.58
CA SER A 8 -8.16 16.23 7.22
C SER A 8 -9.45 16.38 6.41
N ALA A 9 -9.65 17.53 5.76
CA ALA A 9 -10.79 17.76 4.89
C ALA A 9 -10.76 16.87 3.65
N THR A 10 -9.58 16.59 3.07
CA THR A 10 -9.48 15.62 1.96
C THR A 10 -9.93 14.24 2.41
N LEU A 11 -9.55 13.80 3.62
CA LEU A 11 -10.00 12.53 4.20
C LEU A 11 -11.50 12.54 4.52
N ALA A 12 -12.03 13.66 5.04
CA ALA A 12 -13.46 13.81 5.28
C ALA A 12 -14.28 13.69 3.98
N ILE A 13 -13.79 14.24 2.87
CA ILE A 13 -14.45 14.09 1.55
C ILE A 13 -14.52 12.60 1.15
N VAL A 14 -13.51 11.77 1.46
CA VAL A 14 -13.58 10.32 1.23
C VAL A 14 -14.80 9.73 1.95
N VAL A 15 -14.89 9.96 3.26
CA VAL A 15 -15.95 9.39 4.11
C VAL A 15 -17.33 9.91 3.68
N ILE A 16 -17.48 11.23 3.49
CA ILE A 16 -18.73 11.85 3.07
C ILE A 16 -19.18 11.29 1.71
N THR A 17 -18.28 11.15 0.75
CA THR A 17 -18.60 10.60 -0.57
C THR A 17 -18.98 9.14 -0.49
N MET A 18 -18.30 8.33 0.34
CA MET A 18 -18.68 6.94 0.58
C MET A 18 -20.12 6.81 1.11
N ILE A 19 -20.50 7.65 2.07
CA ILE A 19 -21.87 7.69 2.60
C ILE A 19 -22.84 8.16 1.50
N ALA A 20 -22.51 9.23 0.79
CA ALA A 20 -23.35 9.80 -0.26
C ALA A 20 -23.60 8.82 -1.42
N THR A 21 -22.68 7.89 -1.71
CA THR A 21 -22.87 6.88 -2.78
C THR A 21 -24.04 5.93 -2.49
N HIS A 22 -24.42 5.72 -1.25
CA HIS A 22 -25.57 4.89 -0.89
C HIS A 22 -26.92 5.54 -1.30
N VAL A 23 -26.97 6.88 -1.31
CA VAL A 23 -28.17 7.63 -1.67
C VAL A 23 -28.13 8.10 -3.14
N MET A 24 -26.97 8.61 -3.57
CA MET A 24 -26.81 9.27 -4.89
C MET A 24 -26.20 8.36 -5.97
N GLY A 25 -25.72 7.18 -5.60
CA GLY A 25 -25.03 6.28 -6.53
C GLY A 25 -23.84 6.95 -7.20
N ARG A 26 -23.76 6.88 -8.53
CA ARG A 26 -22.69 7.52 -9.33
C ARG A 26 -22.67 9.06 -9.24
N ALA A 27 -23.82 9.69 -8.94
CA ALA A 27 -23.90 11.14 -8.85
C ALA A 27 -23.13 11.73 -7.64
N ALA A 28 -22.73 10.89 -6.65
CA ALA A 28 -21.83 11.28 -5.58
C ALA A 28 -20.48 11.81 -6.09
N GLY A 29 -20.09 11.49 -7.33
CA GLY A 29 -18.94 12.07 -8.00
C GLY A 29 -19.00 13.61 -8.14
N TRP A 30 -20.19 14.19 -8.24
CA TRP A 30 -20.35 15.67 -8.24
C TRP A 30 -20.05 16.27 -6.87
N LEU A 31 -20.44 15.59 -5.79
CA LEU A 31 -20.11 16.03 -4.42
C LEU A 31 -18.59 15.95 -4.18
N ALA A 32 -17.97 14.86 -4.60
CA ALA A 32 -16.50 14.71 -4.55
C ALA A 32 -15.80 15.82 -5.35
N ALA A 33 -16.29 16.12 -6.56
CA ALA A 33 -15.77 17.18 -7.41
C ALA A 33 -15.88 18.56 -6.74
N ALA A 34 -17.03 18.88 -6.17
CA ALA A 34 -17.25 20.13 -5.44
C ALA A 34 -16.32 20.24 -4.22
N GLY A 35 -16.15 19.15 -3.45
CA GLY A 35 -15.23 19.11 -2.32
C GLY A 35 -13.77 19.37 -2.72
N LEU A 36 -13.25 18.67 -3.74
CA LEU A 36 -11.88 18.89 -4.20
C LEU A 36 -11.71 20.28 -4.85
N ALA A 37 -12.71 20.77 -5.56
CA ALA A 37 -12.69 22.13 -6.14
C ALA A 37 -12.64 23.20 -5.04
N SER A 38 -13.42 23.06 -3.96
CA SER A 38 -13.37 24.00 -2.83
C SER A 38 -11.99 24.01 -2.16
N LEU A 39 -11.36 22.84 -1.99
CA LEU A 39 -10.00 22.77 -1.47
C LEU A 39 -8.97 23.38 -2.43
N THR A 40 -9.17 23.23 -3.75
CA THR A 40 -8.32 23.90 -4.76
C THR A 40 -8.39 25.42 -4.61
N VAL A 41 -9.60 25.98 -4.42
CA VAL A 41 -9.79 27.42 -4.19
C VAL A 41 -9.11 27.87 -2.88
N VAL A 42 -9.23 27.07 -1.81
CA VAL A 42 -8.56 27.37 -0.54
C VAL A 42 -7.04 27.41 -0.70
N VAL A 43 -6.45 26.44 -1.42
CA VAL A 43 -5.01 26.44 -1.71
C VAL A 43 -4.64 27.65 -2.55
N ALA A 44 -5.41 27.95 -3.62
CA ALA A 44 -5.15 29.10 -4.48
C ALA A 44 -5.20 30.44 -3.70
N ALA A 45 -6.11 30.56 -2.73
CA ALA A 45 -6.20 31.73 -1.86
C ALA A 45 -4.98 31.90 -0.92
N ARG A 46 -4.25 30.81 -0.63
CA ARG A 46 -3.02 30.83 0.18
C ARG A 46 -1.74 31.03 -0.65
N VAL A 47 -1.82 30.90 -1.97
CA VAL A 47 -0.66 31.08 -2.85
C VAL A 47 0.05 32.41 -2.62
N PRO A 48 -0.63 33.57 -2.47
CA PRO A 48 0.06 34.85 -2.23
C PRO A 48 0.99 34.85 -1.02
N GLU A 49 0.75 34.00 -0.01
CA GLU A 49 1.56 33.91 1.20
C GLU A 49 2.90 33.19 0.99
N VAL A 50 3.05 32.46 -0.13
CA VAL A 50 4.22 31.63 -0.46
C VAL A 50 4.89 31.98 -1.79
N LEU A 51 4.60 33.17 -2.34
CA LEU A 51 5.19 33.61 -3.60
C LEU A 51 6.60 34.16 -3.46
N GLU A 52 6.96 34.68 -2.30
CA GLU A 52 8.31 35.16 -2.06
C GLU A 52 9.29 33.98 -1.90
N PRO A 53 10.48 34.03 -2.55
CA PRO A 53 11.44 32.96 -2.43
C PRO A 53 11.85 32.72 -0.95
N GLY A 54 11.81 31.45 -0.52
CA GLY A 54 12.14 31.05 0.83
C GLY A 54 11.00 31.14 1.85
N THR A 55 9.83 31.70 1.48
CA THR A 55 8.66 31.70 2.34
C THR A 55 7.94 30.35 2.27
N ALA A 56 7.51 29.86 3.43
CA ALA A 56 6.70 28.66 3.54
C ALA A 56 5.80 28.73 4.77
N ILE A 57 4.62 28.13 4.66
CA ILE A 57 3.72 27.91 5.77
C ILE A 57 4.02 26.51 6.31
N VAL A 58 4.40 26.43 7.58
CA VAL A 58 4.72 25.15 8.25
C VAL A 58 3.78 24.94 9.42
N GLU A 59 3.23 23.74 9.51
CA GLU A 59 2.43 23.30 10.65
C GLU A 59 2.89 21.92 11.08
N SER A 60 3.01 21.69 12.38
CA SER A 60 3.51 20.45 12.95
C SER A 60 2.63 19.99 14.10
N VAL A 61 2.33 18.69 14.13
CA VAL A 61 1.67 18.01 15.25
C VAL A 61 2.52 16.79 15.61
N PRO A 62 2.91 16.64 16.89
CA PRO A 62 3.67 15.48 17.31
C PRO A 62 2.91 14.19 17.00
N TRP A 63 3.58 13.22 16.36
CA TRP A 63 3.03 11.89 16.10
C TRP A 63 3.70 10.84 16.99
N MET A 64 5.01 10.72 16.89
CA MET A 64 5.82 9.82 17.72
C MET A 64 6.98 10.60 18.37
N PRO A 65 6.74 11.28 19.51
CA PRO A 65 7.74 12.17 20.12
C PRO A 65 9.04 11.46 20.48
N THR A 66 8.98 10.18 20.85
CA THR A 66 10.16 9.37 21.19
C THR A 66 11.11 9.13 20.03
N LEU A 67 10.62 9.25 18.80
CA LEU A 67 11.39 9.09 17.56
C LEU A 67 11.59 10.43 16.83
N ASP A 68 11.15 11.52 17.44
CA ASP A 68 11.13 12.88 16.86
C ASP A 68 10.38 12.96 15.52
N ILE A 69 9.36 12.08 15.34
CA ILE A 69 8.53 12.05 14.15
C ILE A 69 7.25 12.85 14.40
N ALA A 70 6.99 13.82 13.52
CA ALA A 70 5.81 14.66 13.60
C ALA A 70 5.01 14.64 12.28
N LEU A 71 3.71 14.85 12.36
CA LEU A 71 2.90 15.22 11.21
C LEU A 71 3.25 16.66 10.82
N ARG A 72 4.40 16.84 10.15
CA ARG A 72 4.91 18.13 9.73
C ARG A 72 4.54 18.38 8.27
N LEU A 73 3.76 19.43 8.06
CA LEU A 73 3.25 19.84 6.76
C LEU A 73 3.83 21.19 6.38
N ARG A 74 4.25 21.31 5.12
CA ARG A 74 4.85 22.53 4.56
C ARG A 74 4.17 22.89 3.26
N LEU A 75 3.75 24.14 3.14
CA LEU A 75 3.27 24.73 1.90
C LEU A 75 4.27 25.80 1.46
N ASP A 76 4.92 25.58 0.34
CA ASP A 76 5.79 26.51 -0.36
C ASP A 76 5.34 26.64 -1.83
N GLY A 77 6.10 27.36 -2.67
CA GLY A 77 5.74 27.54 -4.08
C GLY A 77 5.65 26.22 -4.87
N LEU A 78 6.53 25.24 -4.58
CA LEU A 78 6.53 23.94 -5.25
C LEU A 78 5.32 23.10 -4.85
N SER A 79 5.08 22.95 -3.56
CA SER A 79 3.94 22.22 -3.03
C SER A 79 2.61 22.86 -3.43
N ALA A 80 2.50 24.20 -3.46
CA ALA A 80 1.31 24.92 -3.90
C ALA A 80 0.96 24.63 -5.38
N LEU A 81 1.97 24.64 -6.28
CA LEU A 81 1.77 24.28 -7.68
C LEU A 81 1.24 22.85 -7.83
N PHE A 82 1.87 21.89 -7.14
CA PHE A 82 1.47 20.49 -7.24
C PHE A 82 0.10 20.21 -6.60
N LEU A 83 -0.24 20.88 -5.49
CA LEU A 83 -1.58 20.78 -4.90
C LEU A 83 -2.68 21.29 -5.84
N ILE A 84 -2.46 22.42 -6.52
CA ILE A 84 -3.41 22.94 -7.52
C ILE A 84 -3.59 21.92 -8.65
N ILE A 85 -2.52 21.27 -9.10
CA ILE A 85 -2.60 20.20 -10.12
C ILE A 85 -3.39 19.00 -9.59
N VAL A 86 -3.05 18.49 -8.40
CA VAL A 86 -3.66 17.29 -7.82
C VAL A 86 -5.13 17.48 -7.50
N LEU A 87 -5.46 18.53 -6.76
CA LEU A 87 -6.84 18.81 -6.33
C LEU A 87 -7.69 19.32 -7.48
N GLY A 88 -7.16 20.22 -8.32
CA GLY A 88 -7.90 20.81 -9.43
C GLY A 88 -8.23 19.80 -10.54
N ILE A 89 -7.24 19.04 -11.01
CA ILE A 89 -7.51 17.97 -11.98
C ILE A 89 -8.33 16.85 -11.33
N GLY A 90 -8.09 16.57 -10.03
CA GLY A 90 -8.89 15.63 -9.25
C GLY A 90 -10.38 16.00 -9.27
N ALA A 91 -10.72 17.25 -9.00
CA ALA A 91 -12.10 17.75 -9.06
C ALA A 91 -12.74 17.55 -10.45
N ILE A 92 -12.00 17.89 -11.51
CA ILE A 92 -12.47 17.73 -12.90
C ILE A 92 -12.71 16.25 -13.22
N VAL A 93 -11.80 15.37 -12.83
CA VAL A 93 -11.92 13.91 -13.06
C VAL A 93 -13.06 13.31 -12.24
N MET A 94 -13.33 13.78 -11.02
CA MET A 94 -14.48 13.32 -10.23
C MET A 94 -15.81 13.71 -10.89
N ALA A 95 -15.93 14.96 -11.40
CA ALA A 95 -17.07 15.39 -12.18
C ALA A 95 -17.28 14.54 -13.44
N TYR A 96 -16.21 14.24 -14.16
CA TYR A 96 -16.23 13.34 -15.30
C TYR A 96 -16.67 11.91 -14.92
N SER A 97 -16.18 11.38 -13.80
CA SER A 97 -16.49 10.05 -13.31
C SER A 97 -17.97 9.86 -12.99
N ALA A 98 -18.66 10.91 -12.53
CA ALA A 98 -20.09 10.89 -12.25
C ALA A 98 -20.94 10.55 -13.50
N ARG A 99 -20.41 10.76 -14.70
CA ARG A 99 -21.06 10.42 -15.97
C ARG A 99 -20.43 9.22 -16.68
N TYR A 100 -19.15 8.98 -16.47
CA TYR A 100 -18.43 7.85 -17.07
C TYR A 100 -18.89 6.49 -16.53
N LEU A 101 -19.19 6.42 -15.22
CA LEU A 101 -19.57 5.14 -14.59
C LEU A 101 -20.97 4.71 -15.07
N SER A 102 -21.06 3.45 -15.53
CA SER A 102 -22.34 2.80 -15.84
C SER A 102 -23.13 2.51 -14.57
N ASP A 103 -24.44 2.19 -14.71
CA ASP A 103 -25.28 1.79 -13.58
C ASP A 103 -24.86 0.40 -13.06
N ARG A 104 -23.83 0.40 -12.22
CA ARG A 104 -23.33 -0.76 -11.47
C ARG A 104 -23.90 -0.75 -10.05
N SER A 105 -23.63 -1.81 -9.28
CA SER A 105 -24.04 -1.88 -7.87
C SER A 105 -23.45 -0.70 -7.07
N VAL A 106 -24.16 -0.26 -6.05
CA VAL A 106 -23.73 0.79 -5.11
C VAL A 106 -22.33 0.48 -4.54
N HIS A 107 -22.07 -0.77 -4.17
CA HIS A 107 -20.77 -1.21 -3.67
C HIS A 107 -19.63 -0.98 -4.68
N ALA A 108 -19.91 -1.12 -5.97
CA ALA A 108 -18.91 -0.85 -7.01
C ALA A 108 -18.59 0.65 -7.10
N HIS A 109 -19.59 1.53 -6.99
CA HIS A 109 -19.38 2.97 -6.97
C HIS A 109 -18.67 3.44 -5.71
N THR A 110 -19.11 2.99 -4.52
CA THR A 110 -18.49 3.33 -3.23
C THR A 110 -17.00 3.03 -3.23
N GLY A 111 -16.64 1.78 -3.57
CA GLY A 111 -15.22 1.43 -3.61
C GLY A 111 -14.42 2.16 -4.69
N TYR A 112 -15.03 2.57 -5.81
CA TYR A 112 -14.37 3.36 -6.85
C TYR A 112 -14.01 4.76 -6.32
N PHE A 113 -15.01 5.49 -5.79
CA PHE A 113 -14.79 6.83 -5.27
C PHE A 113 -13.87 6.82 -4.05
N ALA A 114 -14.01 5.81 -3.17
CA ALA A 114 -13.13 5.67 -2.01
C ALA A 114 -11.65 5.61 -2.41
N TRP A 115 -11.27 4.72 -3.33
CA TRP A 115 -9.88 4.60 -3.76
C TRP A 115 -9.38 5.81 -4.54
N MET A 116 -10.22 6.41 -5.37
CA MET A 116 -9.85 7.64 -6.10
C MET A 116 -9.58 8.82 -5.17
N LEU A 117 -10.45 9.02 -4.16
CA LEU A 117 -10.31 10.11 -3.20
C LEU A 117 -9.20 9.81 -2.17
N LEU A 118 -9.02 8.55 -1.76
CA LEU A 118 -7.89 8.16 -0.92
C LEU A 118 -6.56 8.38 -1.66
N PHE A 119 -6.55 8.18 -2.97
CA PHE A 119 -5.38 8.51 -3.79
C PHE A 119 -5.13 10.03 -3.83
N ALA A 120 -6.20 10.86 -3.93
CA ALA A 120 -6.07 12.32 -3.83
C ALA A 120 -5.54 12.76 -2.46
N PHE A 121 -6.04 12.17 -1.38
CA PHE A 121 -5.54 12.37 -0.02
C PHE A 121 -4.05 12.01 0.09
N SER A 122 -3.66 10.84 -0.42
CA SER A 122 -2.27 10.38 -0.40
C SER A 122 -1.32 11.34 -1.14
N MET A 123 -1.75 11.84 -2.29
CA MET A 123 -0.98 12.83 -3.06
C MET A 123 -0.91 14.19 -2.37
N THR A 124 -1.99 14.62 -1.71
CA THR A 124 -2.01 15.84 -0.91
C THR A 124 -1.02 15.75 0.25
N GLY A 125 -1.04 14.63 0.97
CA GLY A 125 -0.10 14.38 2.05
C GLY A 125 1.36 14.29 1.57
N LEU A 126 1.61 13.62 0.43
CA LEU A 126 2.93 13.51 -0.18
C LEU A 126 3.54 14.89 -0.50
N VAL A 127 2.73 15.76 -1.09
CA VAL A 127 3.17 17.09 -1.56
C VAL A 127 3.35 18.07 -0.38
N LEU A 128 2.63 17.86 0.71
CA LEU A 128 2.75 18.68 1.92
C LEU A 128 3.77 18.15 2.92
N ALA A 129 4.25 16.90 2.79
CA ALA A 129 5.13 16.29 3.77
C ALA A 129 6.48 17.04 3.90
N ASP A 130 6.80 17.51 5.09
CA ASP A 130 8.10 18.07 5.47
C ASP A 130 8.83 17.20 6.52
N ASP A 131 8.43 15.93 6.61
CA ASP A 131 9.09 14.88 7.36
C ASP A 131 9.38 13.70 6.42
N LEU A 132 10.62 13.17 6.49
CA LEU A 132 11.10 12.10 5.59
C LEU A 132 10.30 10.80 5.74
N VAL A 133 9.90 10.46 6.97
CA VAL A 133 9.09 9.26 7.23
C VAL A 133 7.67 9.47 6.69
N LEU A 134 7.10 10.64 6.93
CA LEU A 134 5.78 11.00 6.43
C LEU A 134 5.74 11.02 4.89
N LEU A 135 6.78 11.55 4.26
CA LEU A 135 6.96 11.53 2.80
C LEU A 135 6.91 10.09 2.27
N PHE A 136 7.64 9.17 2.92
CA PHE A 136 7.64 7.75 2.57
C PHE A 136 6.27 7.09 2.79
N VAL A 137 5.60 7.36 3.92
CA VAL A 137 4.27 6.81 4.21
C VAL A 137 3.26 7.20 3.12
N PHE A 138 3.20 8.48 2.76
CA PHE A 138 2.29 8.93 1.69
C PHE A 138 2.72 8.43 0.31
N TRP A 139 4.01 8.26 0.07
CA TRP A 139 4.53 7.63 -1.14
C TRP A 139 4.00 6.20 -1.31
N GLU A 140 4.08 5.37 -0.28
CA GLU A 140 3.57 4.00 -0.34
C GLU A 140 2.04 3.94 -0.38
N LEU A 141 1.36 4.85 0.28
CA LEU A 141 -0.10 4.93 0.20
C LEU A 141 -0.56 5.22 -1.24
N THR A 142 0.17 6.03 -2.01
CA THR A 142 -0.11 6.20 -3.46
C THR A 142 0.10 4.92 -4.25
N THR A 143 1.11 4.11 -3.90
CA THR A 143 1.37 2.79 -4.51
C THR A 143 0.20 1.84 -4.30
N LEU A 144 -0.26 1.72 -3.05
CA LEU A 144 -1.40 0.86 -2.69
C LEU A 144 -2.70 1.30 -3.37
N CYS A 145 -3.02 2.60 -3.35
CA CYS A 145 -4.22 3.12 -3.99
C CYS A 145 -4.22 2.84 -5.50
N SER A 146 -3.09 3.03 -6.17
CA SER A 146 -2.96 2.75 -7.61
C SER A 146 -3.18 1.27 -7.94
N PHE A 147 -2.63 0.36 -7.13
CA PHE A 147 -2.84 -1.08 -7.27
C PHE A 147 -4.32 -1.44 -7.23
N PHE A 148 -5.04 -0.97 -6.19
CA PHE A 148 -6.47 -1.25 -6.06
C PHE A 148 -7.30 -0.64 -7.19
N LEU A 149 -6.95 0.56 -7.66
CA LEU A 149 -7.63 1.23 -8.77
C LEU A 149 -7.47 0.46 -10.09
N ILE A 150 -6.27 -0.05 -10.39
CA ILE A 150 -6.00 -0.84 -11.60
C ILE A 150 -6.70 -2.21 -11.51
N ASN A 151 -6.60 -2.89 -10.38
CA ASN A 151 -7.14 -4.24 -10.18
C ASN A 151 -8.68 -4.31 -10.28
N ARG A 152 -9.40 -3.19 -10.13
CA ARG A 152 -10.87 -3.13 -10.23
C ARG A 152 -11.43 -3.49 -11.61
N SER A 153 -10.65 -3.50 -12.66
CA SER A 153 -11.08 -3.87 -14.02
C SER A 153 -11.29 -5.38 -14.24
N GLY A 154 -11.23 -6.17 -13.16
CA GLY A 154 -11.54 -7.60 -13.17
C GLY A 154 -10.32 -8.49 -13.43
N ARG A 155 -10.56 -9.77 -13.72
CA ARG A 155 -9.46 -10.78 -13.80
C ARG A 155 -8.34 -10.42 -14.77
N ARG A 156 -8.66 -9.74 -15.89
CA ARG A 156 -7.65 -9.31 -16.87
C ARG A 156 -6.70 -8.23 -16.34
N ALA A 157 -7.11 -7.50 -15.32
CA ALA A 157 -6.32 -6.42 -14.72
C ALA A 157 -5.39 -6.90 -13.59
N SER A 158 -5.55 -8.11 -13.08
CA SER A 158 -4.79 -8.61 -11.93
C SER A 158 -3.27 -8.67 -12.22
N ALA A 159 -2.86 -9.23 -13.35
CA ALA A 159 -1.44 -9.30 -13.70
C ALA A 159 -0.82 -7.91 -13.97
N PRO A 160 -1.44 -6.99 -14.74
CA PRO A 160 -1.00 -5.61 -14.84
C PRO A 160 -0.90 -4.89 -13.49
N ALA A 161 -1.90 -5.04 -12.61
CA ALA A 161 -1.89 -4.41 -11.30
C ALA A 161 -0.71 -4.90 -10.43
N VAL A 162 -0.46 -6.22 -10.39
CA VAL A 162 0.67 -6.80 -9.65
C VAL A 162 2.01 -6.33 -10.24
N ARG A 163 2.17 -6.27 -11.56
CA ARG A 163 3.40 -5.74 -12.17
C ARG A 163 3.63 -4.27 -11.82
N THR A 164 2.57 -3.47 -11.86
CA THR A 164 2.63 -2.06 -11.43
C THR A 164 3.06 -1.96 -9.97
N LEU A 165 2.43 -2.74 -9.08
CA LEU A 165 2.78 -2.78 -7.66
C LEU A 165 4.26 -3.15 -7.45
N LEU A 166 4.73 -4.23 -8.08
CA LEU A 166 6.12 -4.69 -7.91
C LEU A 166 7.15 -3.64 -8.36
N VAL A 167 6.93 -3.00 -9.52
CA VAL A 167 7.84 -1.97 -10.03
C VAL A 167 7.84 -0.73 -9.13
N THR A 168 6.67 -0.25 -8.72
CA THR A 168 6.58 0.98 -7.93
C THR A 168 6.98 0.77 -6.46
N ALA A 169 6.70 -0.41 -5.87
CA ALA A 169 7.15 -0.76 -4.53
C ALA A 169 8.68 -0.96 -4.46
N MET A 170 9.31 -1.48 -5.52
CA MET A 170 10.78 -1.53 -5.61
C MET A 170 11.37 -0.12 -5.50
N GLY A 171 10.76 0.88 -6.18
CA GLY A 171 11.16 2.28 -6.03
C GLY A 171 10.90 2.83 -4.62
N GLY A 172 9.80 2.40 -3.98
CA GLY A 172 9.51 2.77 -2.60
C GLY A 172 10.52 2.22 -1.60
N LEU A 173 10.98 0.98 -1.79
CA LEU A 173 12.07 0.42 -0.96
C LEU A 173 13.39 1.19 -1.16
N ALA A 174 13.69 1.66 -2.37
CA ALA A 174 14.85 2.51 -2.61
C ALA A 174 14.71 3.86 -1.88
N LEU A 175 13.51 4.46 -1.89
CA LEU A 175 13.23 5.68 -1.14
C LEU A 175 13.35 5.45 0.37
N LEU A 176 12.80 4.35 0.89
CA LEU A 176 12.94 4.00 2.31
C LEU A 176 14.41 3.91 2.72
N PHE A 177 15.23 3.25 1.90
CA PHE A 177 16.65 3.12 2.17
C PHE A 177 17.35 4.49 2.14
N ALA A 178 16.99 5.36 1.18
CA ALA A 178 17.48 6.74 1.15
C ALA A 178 17.08 7.51 2.40
N VAL A 179 15.81 7.42 2.83
CA VAL A 179 15.29 8.08 4.04
C VAL A 179 16.09 7.65 5.28
N VAL A 180 16.28 6.35 5.48
CA VAL A 180 17.05 5.84 6.63
C VAL A 180 18.49 6.35 6.60
N LEU A 181 19.16 6.33 5.45
CA LEU A 181 20.53 6.82 5.31
C LEU A 181 20.62 8.34 5.55
N ILE A 182 19.65 9.13 5.08
CA ILE A 182 19.64 10.57 5.31
C ILE A 182 19.47 10.85 6.80
N ILE A 183 18.45 10.24 7.45
CA ILE A 183 18.21 10.45 8.89
C ILE A 183 19.44 10.06 9.73
N THR A 184 20.05 8.91 9.44
CA THR A 184 21.24 8.46 10.18
C THR A 184 22.46 9.37 10.00
N ARG A 185 22.54 10.07 8.87
CA ARG A 185 23.71 10.93 8.56
C ARG A 185 23.51 12.39 8.96
N THR A 186 22.29 12.92 8.80
CA THR A 186 21.96 14.32 9.12
C THR A 186 21.44 14.50 10.55
N GLY A 187 20.94 13.42 11.18
CA GLY A 187 20.36 13.46 12.53
C GLY A 187 18.97 14.11 12.61
N THR A 188 18.33 14.43 11.47
CA THR A 188 16.98 15.02 11.45
C THR A 188 16.04 14.25 10.54
N THR A 189 14.75 14.21 10.90
CA THR A 189 13.68 13.68 10.05
C THR A 189 13.07 14.76 9.15
N ILE A 190 13.38 16.04 9.39
CA ILE A 190 12.78 17.19 8.71
C ILE A 190 13.39 17.37 7.33
N VAL A 191 12.56 17.26 6.27
CA VAL A 191 13.01 17.34 4.88
C VAL A 191 13.72 18.67 4.59
N SER A 192 13.11 19.80 4.97
CA SER A 192 13.65 21.13 4.69
C SER A 192 14.99 21.39 5.39
N GLU A 193 15.23 20.78 6.53
CA GLU A 193 16.52 20.87 7.26
C GLU A 193 17.55 19.91 6.66
N ALA A 194 17.16 18.65 6.42
CA ALA A 194 18.04 17.65 5.86
C ALA A 194 18.61 18.04 4.49
N LEU A 195 17.81 18.71 3.64
CA LEU A 195 18.25 19.15 2.32
C LEU A 195 19.25 20.33 2.36
N LEU A 196 19.33 21.06 3.48
CA LEU A 196 20.28 22.15 3.68
C LEU A 196 21.56 21.71 4.41
N ASP A 197 21.67 20.45 4.81
CA ASP A 197 22.80 19.93 5.57
C ASP A 197 24.10 20.02 4.75
N PRO A 198 25.22 20.45 5.37
CA PRO A 198 26.52 20.52 4.69
C PRO A 198 27.06 19.17 4.19
N VAL A 199 26.50 18.04 4.62
CA VAL A 199 26.91 16.69 4.20
C VAL A 199 26.86 16.52 2.69
N TRP A 200 25.91 17.17 2.00
CA TRP A 200 25.77 17.09 0.56
C TRP A 200 26.98 17.63 -0.21
N GLN A 201 27.68 18.60 0.37
CA GLN A 201 28.88 19.19 -0.21
C GLN A 201 30.16 18.50 0.29
N ASN A 202 30.16 18.04 1.55
CA ASN A 202 31.32 17.48 2.23
C ASN A 202 31.55 15.99 1.93
N ASP A 203 30.48 15.23 1.59
CA ASP A 203 30.55 13.79 1.31
C ASP A 203 29.93 13.50 -0.08
N ALA A 204 30.76 13.63 -1.13
CA ALA A 204 30.33 13.37 -2.51
C ALA A 204 29.91 11.91 -2.72
N GLY A 205 30.45 10.94 -1.97
CA GLY A 205 30.08 9.53 -2.04
C GLY A 205 28.69 9.30 -1.49
N PHE A 206 28.37 9.89 -0.36
CA PHE A 206 27.04 9.85 0.23
C PHE A 206 26.01 10.53 -0.70
N ALA A 207 26.29 11.74 -1.16
CA ALA A 207 25.40 12.46 -2.08
C ALA A 207 25.14 11.65 -3.37
N ALA A 208 26.16 11.02 -3.96
CA ALA A 208 26.02 10.16 -5.12
C ALA A 208 25.16 8.91 -4.81
N GLY A 209 25.34 8.28 -3.67
CA GLY A 209 24.54 7.14 -3.22
C GLY A 209 23.06 7.49 -3.08
N ILE A 210 22.75 8.60 -2.40
CA ILE A 210 21.37 9.08 -2.26
C ILE A 210 20.78 9.50 -3.61
N ALA A 211 21.59 10.14 -4.49
CA ALA A 211 21.16 10.49 -5.85
C ALA A 211 20.68 9.27 -6.64
N VAL A 212 21.40 8.14 -6.57
CA VAL A 212 20.98 6.87 -7.21
C VAL A 212 19.65 6.38 -6.63
N LEU A 213 19.49 6.35 -5.30
CA LEU A 213 18.32 5.82 -4.64
C LEU A 213 17.06 6.66 -4.91
N VAL A 214 17.17 7.99 -4.81
CA VAL A 214 16.06 8.92 -5.07
C VAL A 214 15.70 8.93 -6.56
N ALA A 215 16.71 8.93 -7.46
CA ALA A 215 16.47 8.81 -8.89
C ALA A 215 15.74 7.49 -9.22
N LEU A 216 16.17 6.35 -8.66
CA LEU A 216 15.53 5.06 -8.85
C LEU A 216 14.05 5.09 -8.39
N ALA A 217 13.79 5.64 -7.20
CA ALA A 217 12.42 5.79 -6.69
C ALA A 217 11.56 6.63 -7.65
N ALA A 218 12.05 7.78 -8.08
CA ALA A 218 11.33 8.67 -9.00
C ALA A 218 11.12 8.04 -10.38
N MET A 219 12.13 7.34 -10.94
CA MET A 219 12.05 6.69 -12.24
C MET A 219 11.00 5.60 -12.30
N THR A 220 10.82 4.84 -11.22
CA THR A 220 9.77 3.81 -11.14
C THR A 220 8.37 4.42 -11.18
N LYS A 221 8.10 5.50 -10.44
CA LYS A 221 6.79 6.17 -10.42
C LYS A 221 6.53 7.01 -11.67
N SER A 222 7.56 7.69 -12.19
CA SER A 222 7.44 8.51 -13.41
C SER A 222 7.62 7.72 -14.71
N ALA A 223 7.60 6.40 -14.63
CA ALA A 223 7.67 5.50 -15.78
C ALA A 223 8.85 5.79 -16.71
N GLN A 224 10.05 6.02 -16.15
CA GLN A 224 11.27 6.23 -16.92
C GLN A 224 11.91 4.90 -17.35
N PHE A 225 12.67 4.91 -18.43
CA PHE A 225 13.47 3.75 -18.84
C PHE A 225 14.47 3.38 -17.72
N PRO A 226 14.57 2.10 -17.34
CA PRO A 226 13.95 0.90 -17.92
C PRO A 226 12.57 0.54 -17.33
N PHE A 227 12.03 1.28 -16.37
CA PHE A 227 10.84 0.95 -15.58
C PHE A 227 9.51 1.40 -16.20
N HIS A 228 9.48 1.82 -17.46
CA HIS A 228 8.32 2.45 -18.13
C HIS A 228 7.13 1.53 -18.41
N MET A 229 7.31 0.22 -18.41
CA MET A 229 6.36 -0.76 -18.95
C MET A 229 5.06 -0.87 -18.20
N TRP A 230 5.04 -0.58 -16.89
CA TRP A 230 3.84 -0.68 -16.07
C TRP A 230 2.75 0.32 -16.50
N LEU A 231 3.16 1.46 -17.06
CA LEU A 231 2.22 2.53 -17.41
C LEU A 231 1.31 2.14 -18.59
N PRO A 232 1.79 1.59 -19.73
CA PRO A 232 0.92 1.01 -20.75
C PRO A 232 0.07 -0.17 -20.24
N ASP A 233 0.63 -1.02 -19.39
CA ASP A 233 -0.08 -2.13 -18.76
C ASP A 233 -1.26 -1.65 -17.89
N ALA A 234 -1.07 -0.56 -17.16
CA ALA A 234 -2.10 0.05 -16.31
C ALA A 234 -3.29 0.62 -17.11
N MET A 235 -3.20 0.69 -18.45
CA MET A 235 -4.29 1.18 -19.30
C MET A 235 -5.54 0.27 -19.33
N VAL A 236 -5.48 -0.90 -18.72
CA VAL A 236 -6.67 -1.74 -18.45
C VAL A 236 -7.62 -1.10 -17.44
N ALA A 237 -7.15 -0.15 -16.62
CA ALA A 237 -7.97 0.60 -15.67
C ALA A 237 -9.06 1.44 -16.38
N PRO A 238 -10.18 1.81 -15.71
CA PRO A 238 -11.16 2.73 -16.28
C PRO A 238 -10.51 4.05 -16.69
N THR A 239 -11.03 4.69 -17.74
CA THR A 239 -10.40 5.90 -18.30
C THR A 239 -10.26 7.06 -17.31
N PRO A 240 -11.23 7.34 -16.39
CA PRO A 240 -11.02 8.39 -15.38
C PRO A 240 -9.86 8.11 -14.44
N VAL A 241 -9.64 6.82 -14.08
CA VAL A 241 -8.46 6.40 -13.30
C VAL A 241 -7.19 6.74 -14.06
N SER A 242 -7.12 6.37 -15.35
CA SER A 242 -5.96 6.70 -16.19
C SER A 242 -5.77 8.20 -16.35
N ALA A 243 -6.86 8.98 -16.48
CA ALA A 243 -6.80 10.43 -16.56
C ALA A 243 -6.18 11.05 -15.30
N TYR A 244 -6.57 10.59 -14.11
CA TYR A 244 -6.05 11.13 -12.87
C TYR A 244 -4.62 10.68 -12.57
N LEU A 245 -4.36 9.36 -12.62
CA LEU A 245 -3.05 8.78 -12.28
C LEU A 245 -1.93 9.32 -13.20
N HIS A 246 -2.22 9.45 -14.50
CA HIS A 246 -1.18 9.74 -15.50
C HIS A 246 -1.12 11.20 -15.91
N ALA A 247 -2.18 12.01 -15.68
CA ALA A 247 -2.12 13.43 -15.97
C ALA A 247 -1.68 14.27 -14.76
N ALA A 248 -2.16 13.96 -13.55
CA ALA A 248 -2.03 14.86 -12.41
C ALA A 248 -1.31 14.30 -11.19
N ALA A 249 -1.32 12.97 -11.00
CA ALA A 249 -1.00 12.45 -9.68
C ALA A 249 0.19 11.47 -9.68
N MET A 250 0.00 10.18 -9.92
CA MET A 250 1.03 9.15 -9.68
C MET A 250 2.38 9.43 -10.36
N VAL A 251 2.35 9.73 -11.67
CA VAL A 251 3.59 10.01 -12.41
C VAL A 251 4.22 11.35 -12.04
N LYS A 252 3.45 12.26 -11.44
CA LYS A 252 3.94 13.52 -10.91
C LYS A 252 4.57 13.40 -9.53
N ALA A 253 4.24 12.36 -8.76
CA ALA A 253 4.92 12.08 -7.50
C ALA A 253 6.44 11.93 -7.69
N GLY A 254 6.87 11.20 -8.75
CA GLY A 254 8.30 11.11 -9.06
C GLY A 254 8.91 12.44 -9.52
N ILE A 255 8.18 13.22 -10.34
CA ILE A 255 8.64 14.57 -10.76
C ILE A 255 8.75 15.50 -9.53
N TYR A 256 7.77 15.47 -8.64
CA TYR A 256 7.80 16.21 -7.38
C TYR A 256 9.03 15.83 -6.53
N LEU A 257 9.26 14.54 -6.36
CA LEU A 257 10.40 14.03 -5.59
C LEU A 257 11.74 14.52 -6.18
N LEU A 258 11.88 14.51 -7.52
CA LEU A 258 13.09 15.00 -8.17
C LEU A 258 13.29 16.51 -7.98
N LEU A 259 12.22 17.32 -8.09
CA LEU A 259 12.28 18.76 -7.85
C LEU A 259 12.56 19.07 -6.39
N LEU A 260 11.95 18.32 -5.46
CA LEU A 260 12.15 18.47 -4.01
C LEU A 260 13.61 18.23 -3.58
N PHE A 261 14.27 17.21 -4.16
CA PHE A 261 15.65 16.87 -3.84
C PHE A 261 16.70 17.62 -4.70
N SER A 262 16.29 18.37 -5.70
CA SER A 262 17.20 19.13 -6.58
C SER A 262 18.09 20.12 -5.83
N PRO A 263 17.66 20.86 -4.76
CA PRO A 263 18.55 21.76 -4.03
C PRO A 263 19.82 21.09 -3.48
N ALA A 264 19.69 19.83 -3.03
CA ALA A 264 20.80 19.06 -2.49
C ALA A 264 21.60 18.30 -3.55
N LEU A 265 20.98 17.86 -4.66
CA LEU A 265 21.56 16.87 -5.56
C LEU A 265 21.86 17.39 -6.97
N ALA A 266 21.31 18.53 -7.40
CA ALA A 266 21.44 19.03 -8.77
C ALA A 266 22.89 19.22 -9.24
N MET A 267 23.81 19.55 -8.33
CA MET A 267 25.24 19.71 -8.65
C MET A 267 26.01 18.38 -8.72
N THR A 268 25.38 17.26 -8.35
CA THR A 268 26.00 15.94 -8.35
C THR A 268 26.05 15.36 -9.77
N ILE A 269 27.24 15.02 -10.30
CA ILE A 269 27.41 14.44 -11.64
C ILE A 269 26.58 13.16 -11.84
N VAL A 270 26.45 12.35 -10.78
CA VAL A 270 25.65 11.11 -10.81
C VAL A 270 24.17 11.42 -11.05
N TRP A 271 23.62 12.42 -10.35
CA TRP A 271 22.25 12.89 -10.55
C TRP A 271 21.99 13.36 -11.97
N GLN A 272 22.83 14.28 -12.47
CA GLN A 272 22.73 14.82 -13.82
C GLN A 272 22.81 13.70 -14.87
N SER A 273 23.81 12.81 -14.73
CA SER A 273 24.03 11.72 -15.69
C SER A 273 22.85 10.74 -15.75
N ILE A 274 22.29 10.35 -14.61
CA ILE A 274 21.15 9.42 -14.55
C ILE A 274 19.90 10.07 -15.13
N LEU A 275 19.56 11.27 -14.69
CA LEU A 275 18.32 11.93 -15.11
C LEU A 275 18.34 12.35 -16.58
N VAL A 276 19.46 12.91 -17.03
CA VAL A 276 19.59 13.30 -18.44
C VAL A 276 19.55 12.07 -19.36
N SER A 277 20.37 11.05 -19.08
CA SER A 277 20.43 9.88 -19.96
C SER A 277 19.12 9.10 -19.97
N SER A 278 18.55 8.79 -18.79
CA SER A 278 17.28 8.07 -18.69
C SER A 278 16.11 8.88 -19.27
N GLY A 279 16.09 10.19 -19.03
CA GLY A 279 15.05 11.08 -19.53
C GLY A 279 15.05 11.17 -21.05
N LEU A 280 16.21 11.38 -21.68
CA LEU A 280 16.33 11.45 -23.14
C LEU A 280 15.98 10.12 -23.81
N ILE A 281 16.50 8.99 -23.29
CA ILE A 281 16.13 7.65 -23.78
C ILE A 281 14.62 7.45 -23.69
N THR A 282 14.02 7.80 -22.55
CA THR A 282 12.57 7.67 -22.32
C THR A 282 11.78 8.56 -23.28
N ALA A 283 12.23 9.80 -23.51
CA ALA A 283 11.56 10.74 -24.39
C ALA A 283 11.46 10.20 -25.83
N VAL A 284 12.57 9.76 -26.40
CA VAL A 284 12.62 9.24 -27.77
C VAL A 284 11.88 7.90 -27.88
N MET A 285 12.18 6.98 -26.97
CA MET A 285 11.55 5.65 -26.97
C MET A 285 10.03 5.75 -26.83
N GLY A 286 9.52 6.55 -25.88
CA GLY A 286 8.10 6.76 -25.68
C GLY A 286 7.42 7.35 -26.91
N ALA A 287 8.06 8.33 -27.56
CA ALA A 287 7.54 8.96 -28.78
C ALA A 287 7.46 7.98 -29.94
N VAL A 288 8.50 7.18 -30.17
CA VAL A 288 8.53 6.15 -31.22
C VAL A 288 7.45 5.08 -30.95
N PHE A 289 7.30 4.64 -29.71
CA PHE A 289 6.27 3.64 -29.37
C PHE A 289 4.86 4.20 -29.50
N ALA A 290 4.62 5.48 -29.18
CA ALA A 290 3.33 6.13 -29.41
C ALA A 290 2.93 6.12 -30.90
N LEU A 291 3.89 6.35 -31.81
CA LEU A 291 3.67 6.30 -33.26
C LEU A 291 3.29 4.90 -33.77
N ARG A 292 3.66 3.84 -33.05
CA ARG A 292 3.41 2.45 -33.43
C ARG A 292 2.05 1.91 -32.98
N ARG A 293 1.33 2.62 -32.12
CA ARG A 293 0.09 2.16 -31.53
C ARG A 293 -1.13 2.63 -32.33
N PHE A 294 -2.21 1.82 -32.24
CA PHE A 294 -3.49 2.09 -32.87
C PHE A 294 -4.62 2.31 -31.84
N ASP A 295 -4.48 1.80 -30.62
CA ASP A 295 -5.40 2.11 -29.52
C ASP A 295 -5.07 3.50 -28.96
N LEU A 296 -6.10 4.39 -28.95
CA LEU A 296 -5.95 5.77 -28.47
C LEU A 296 -5.40 5.84 -27.05
N LYS A 297 -5.79 4.90 -26.17
CA LYS A 297 -5.35 4.88 -24.78
C LYS A 297 -3.87 4.46 -24.66
N GLU A 298 -3.41 3.53 -25.50
CA GLU A 298 -1.99 3.17 -25.57
C GLU A 298 -1.14 4.31 -26.15
N ILE A 299 -1.63 5.02 -27.18
CA ILE A 299 -0.96 6.21 -27.73
C ILE A 299 -0.79 7.24 -26.60
N MET A 300 -1.84 7.45 -25.79
CA MET A 300 -1.80 8.37 -24.67
C MET A 300 -0.80 7.93 -23.59
N ALA A 301 -0.69 6.63 -23.32
CA ALA A 301 0.28 6.09 -22.36
C ALA A 301 1.72 6.35 -22.79
N TYR A 302 2.09 5.94 -24.01
CA TYR A 302 3.46 6.13 -24.51
C TYR A 302 3.79 7.61 -24.73
N SER A 303 2.81 8.43 -25.11
CA SER A 303 3.00 9.88 -25.20
C SER A 303 3.22 10.53 -23.82
N THR A 304 2.64 9.97 -22.75
CA THR A 304 2.92 10.41 -21.37
C THR A 304 4.35 10.07 -20.97
N ILE A 305 4.81 8.83 -21.24
CA ILE A 305 6.19 8.39 -21.01
C ILE A 305 7.16 9.33 -21.70
N SER A 306 6.92 9.65 -22.98
CA SER A 306 7.78 10.55 -23.75
C SER A 306 7.90 11.95 -23.14
N GLN A 307 6.76 12.56 -22.76
CA GLN A 307 6.75 13.90 -22.19
C GLN A 307 7.40 13.95 -20.80
N LEU A 308 7.17 12.93 -19.98
CA LEU A 308 7.82 12.80 -18.67
C LEU A 308 9.34 12.63 -18.82
N GLY A 309 9.79 11.91 -19.86
CA GLY A 309 11.21 11.81 -20.18
C GLY A 309 11.87 13.18 -20.43
N LEU A 310 11.20 14.07 -21.18
CA LEU A 310 11.69 15.43 -21.38
C LEU A 310 11.73 16.23 -20.06
N ILE A 311 10.73 16.11 -19.20
CA ILE A 311 10.69 16.79 -17.89
C ILE A 311 11.82 16.28 -16.99
N VAL A 312 12.06 14.96 -16.94
CA VAL A 312 13.14 14.36 -16.13
C VAL A 312 14.52 14.79 -16.64
N ALA A 313 14.72 14.80 -17.97
CA ALA A 313 15.98 15.31 -18.57
C ALA A 313 16.21 16.78 -18.23
N LEU A 314 15.13 17.60 -18.23
CA LEU A 314 15.18 19.01 -17.87
C LEU A 314 15.57 19.22 -16.39
N ILE A 315 15.02 18.42 -15.48
CA ILE A 315 15.42 18.42 -14.06
C ILE A 315 16.89 18.00 -13.92
N GLY A 316 17.33 17.03 -14.74
CA GLY A 316 18.73 16.59 -14.78
C GLY A 316 19.74 17.63 -15.24
N VAL A 317 19.32 18.65 -16.01
CA VAL A 317 20.17 19.81 -16.34
C VAL A 317 20.52 20.62 -15.08
N GLY A 318 19.59 20.75 -14.14
CA GLY A 318 19.84 21.27 -12.79
C GLY A 318 19.99 22.79 -12.68
N THR A 319 19.94 23.55 -13.80
CA THR A 319 19.97 25.02 -13.73
C THR A 319 18.64 25.58 -13.22
N PRO A 320 18.63 26.73 -12.52
CA PRO A 320 17.39 27.34 -12.02
C PRO A 320 16.33 27.57 -13.13
N SER A 321 16.78 27.97 -14.31
CA SER A 321 15.93 28.12 -15.51
C SER A 321 15.32 26.79 -15.94
N ALA A 322 16.10 25.71 -15.95
CA ALA A 322 15.63 24.37 -16.31
C ALA A 322 14.63 23.81 -15.29
N LEU A 323 14.89 23.98 -13.99
CA LEU A 323 14.00 23.54 -12.92
C LEU A 323 12.67 24.29 -12.93
N THR A 324 12.73 25.62 -13.16
CA THR A 324 11.53 26.46 -13.29
C THR A 324 10.71 26.09 -14.53
N THR A 325 11.40 25.80 -15.65
CA THR A 325 10.76 25.31 -16.88
C THR A 325 10.15 23.92 -16.68
N ALA A 326 10.77 23.05 -15.89
CA ALA A 326 10.22 21.75 -15.56
C ALA A 326 8.91 21.87 -14.75
N ALA A 327 8.83 22.82 -13.83
CA ALA A 327 7.61 23.14 -13.10
C ALA A 327 6.49 23.63 -14.04
N LEU A 328 6.78 24.58 -14.94
CA LEU A 328 5.84 25.06 -15.96
C LEU A 328 5.37 23.93 -16.89
N TYR A 329 6.30 23.11 -17.38
CA TYR A 329 5.96 22.01 -18.28
C TYR A 329 5.13 20.94 -17.57
N THR A 330 5.34 20.72 -16.28
CA THR A 330 4.53 19.81 -15.46
C THR A 330 3.07 20.26 -15.40
N LEU A 331 2.81 21.57 -15.23
CA LEU A 331 1.46 22.14 -15.27
C LEU A 331 0.82 22.01 -16.66
N ALA A 332 1.54 22.42 -17.72
CA ALA A 332 1.06 22.30 -19.09
C ALA A 332 0.70 20.84 -19.44
N HIS A 333 1.58 19.91 -19.07
CA HIS A 333 1.38 18.47 -19.26
C HIS A 333 0.14 17.97 -18.52
N ALA A 334 -0.12 18.42 -17.29
CA ALA A 334 -1.30 18.02 -16.53
C ALA A 334 -2.59 18.43 -17.24
N LEU A 335 -2.65 19.66 -17.76
CA LEU A 335 -3.84 20.19 -18.44
C LEU A 335 -4.14 19.45 -19.75
N PHE A 336 -3.19 19.36 -20.68
CA PHE A 336 -3.48 18.71 -21.96
C PHE A 336 -3.66 17.19 -21.84
N LYS A 337 -2.99 16.53 -20.90
CA LYS A 337 -3.15 15.07 -20.69
C LYS A 337 -4.49 14.73 -20.05
N ALA A 338 -4.92 15.46 -19.03
CA ALA A 338 -6.23 15.24 -18.42
C ALA A 338 -7.35 15.36 -19.46
N SER A 339 -7.30 16.42 -20.28
CA SER A 339 -8.26 16.62 -21.37
C SER A 339 -8.25 15.46 -22.36
N LEU A 340 -7.09 15.10 -22.91
CA LEU A 340 -6.98 14.04 -23.92
C LEU A 340 -7.39 12.65 -23.41
N PHE A 341 -7.03 12.28 -22.17
CA PHE A 341 -7.50 11.03 -21.59
C PHE A 341 -9.03 11.00 -21.44
N MET A 342 -9.65 12.08 -20.98
CA MET A 342 -11.10 12.17 -20.87
C MET A 342 -11.77 12.09 -22.26
N VAL A 343 -11.21 12.76 -23.28
CA VAL A 343 -11.65 12.63 -24.67
C VAL A 343 -11.61 11.17 -25.14
N VAL A 344 -10.51 10.44 -24.88
CA VAL A 344 -10.41 9.00 -25.23
C VAL A 344 -11.54 8.21 -24.57
N GLY A 345 -11.89 8.51 -23.32
CA GLY A 345 -13.01 7.85 -22.65
C GLY A 345 -14.38 8.21 -23.21
N ILE A 346 -14.57 9.45 -23.69
CA ILE A 346 -15.79 9.86 -24.39
C ILE A 346 -15.91 9.09 -25.72
N VAL A 347 -14.83 9.03 -26.50
CA VAL A 347 -14.81 8.26 -27.77
C VAL A 347 -15.08 6.78 -27.50
N ASP A 348 -14.46 6.19 -26.48
CA ASP A 348 -14.67 4.80 -26.08
C ASP A 348 -16.14 4.47 -25.78
N GLN A 349 -16.80 5.34 -25.01
CA GLN A 349 -18.21 5.16 -24.66
C GLN A 349 -19.19 5.43 -25.79
N GLN A 350 -18.92 6.43 -26.64
CA GLN A 350 -19.84 6.81 -27.71
C GLN A 350 -19.64 5.96 -28.99
N ALA A 351 -18.38 5.63 -29.32
CA ALA A 351 -18.06 4.87 -30.53
C ALA A 351 -17.88 3.37 -30.28
N GLY A 352 -17.84 2.92 -29.01
CA GLY A 352 -17.66 1.51 -28.63
C GLY A 352 -16.27 0.94 -28.93
N THR A 353 -15.36 1.74 -29.47
CA THR A 353 -13.99 1.34 -29.79
C THR A 353 -13.01 2.49 -29.68
N ARG A 354 -11.74 2.15 -29.32
CA ARG A 354 -10.61 3.10 -29.26
C ARG A 354 -9.61 2.90 -30.39
N ASP A 355 -9.79 1.86 -31.21
CA ASP A 355 -8.89 1.58 -32.32
C ASP A 355 -9.13 2.57 -33.47
N ILE A 356 -8.13 3.40 -33.75
CA ILE A 356 -8.20 4.43 -34.79
C ILE A 356 -8.45 3.85 -36.20
N ARG A 357 -8.20 2.58 -36.43
CA ARG A 357 -8.47 1.89 -37.71
C ARG A 357 -9.97 1.65 -37.93
N LEU A 358 -10.73 1.53 -36.84
CA LEU A 358 -12.17 1.29 -36.83
C LEU A 358 -13.00 2.57 -36.73
N LEU A 359 -12.42 3.66 -36.23
CA LEU A 359 -13.09 4.96 -36.08
C LEU A 359 -13.29 5.64 -37.45
N ARG A 360 -14.50 6.16 -37.71
CA ARG A 360 -14.85 6.80 -39.00
C ARG A 360 -15.76 7.98 -38.78
N GLY A 361 -15.38 9.16 -39.32
CA GLY A 361 -16.26 10.31 -39.46
C GLY A 361 -16.75 10.93 -38.16
N LEU A 362 -16.02 10.80 -37.05
CA LEU A 362 -16.44 11.35 -35.76
C LEU A 362 -16.43 12.87 -35.73
N ARG A 363 -15.65 13.55 -36.59
CA ARG A 363 -15.59 15.02 -36.68
C ARG A 363 -16.97 15.69 -36.79
N GLY A 364 -17.84 15.16 -37.64
CA GLY A 364 -19.19 15.73 -37.85
C GLY A 364 -20.21 15.26 -36.83
N ARG A 365 -19.95 14.13 -36.15
CA ARG A 365 -20.87 13.52 -35.17
C ARG A 365 -20.58 13.95 -33.75
N MET A 366 -19.33 14.35 -33.47
CA MET A 366 -18.82 14.75 -32.14
C MET A 366 -17.97 16.03 -32.26
N PRO A 367 -18.56 17.18 -32.66
CA PRO A 367 -17.82 18.40 -32.97
C PRO A 367 -17.16 19.03 -31.74
N VAL A 368 -17.78 18.96 -30.55
CA VAL A 368 -17.19 19.51 -29.33
C VAL A 368 -16.01 18.64 -28.86
N THR A 369 -16.19 17.33 -28.85
CA THR A 369 -15.12 16.39 -28.54
C THR A 369 -13.93 16.52 -29.50
N PHE A 370 -14.22 16.76 -30.81
CA PHE A 370 -13.18 17.03 -31.81
C PHE A 370 -12.44 18.33 -31.54
N THR A 371 -13.14 19.44 -31.25
CA THR A 371 -12.52 20.73 -30.91
C THR A 371 -11.65 20.60 -29.65
N THR A 372 -12.14 19.92 -28.64
CA THR A 372 -11.38 19.64 -27.41
C THR A 372 -10.08 18.87 -27.71
N THR A 373 -10.18 17.86 -28.60
CA THR A 373 -9.00 17.08 -29.05
C THR A 373 -7.97 17.93 -29.76
N ILE A 374 -8.43 18.86 -30.62
CA ILE A 374 -7.55 19.79 -31.32
C ILE A 374 -6.83 20.71 -30.32
N LEU A 375 -7.58 21.38 -29.45
CA LEU A 375 -7.00 22.31 -28.48
C LEU A 375 -5.95 21.64 -27.57
N ALA A 376 -6.31 20.52 -26.95
CA ALA A 376 -5.39 19.80 -26.09
C ALA A 376 -4.24 19.15 -26.87
N GLY A 377 -4.49 18.62 -28.08
CA GLY A 377 -3.49 18.03 -28.96
C GLY A 377 -2.48 19.05 -29.46
N LEU A 378 -2.92 20.22 -29.91
CA LEU A 378 -2.02 21.29 -30.32
C LEU A 378 -1.18 21.84 -29.16
N SER A 379 -1.74 21.90 -27.94
CA SER A 379 -1.00 22.24 -26.74
C SER A 379 0.10 21.20 -26.48
N MET A 380 -0.23 19.91 -26.55
CA MET A 380 0.76 18.82 -26.43
C MET A 380 1.82 18.88 -27.52
N ALA A 381 1.45 19.25 -28.74
CA ALA A 381 2.37 19.41 -29.88
C ALA A 381 3.28 20.63 -29.74
N GLY A 382 2.94 21.61 -28.92
CA GLY A 382 3.71 22.85 -28.74
C GLY A 382 3.40 23.87 -29.83
N VAL A 383 2.13 24.11 -30.13
CA VAL A 383 1.69 25.08 -31.16
C VAL A 383 1.23 26.37 -30.49
N PHE A 384 1.72 27.49 -31.04
CA PHE A 384 1.31 28.85 -30.65
C PHE A 384 -0.21 29.02 -30.78
N PRO A 385 -0.91 29.71 -29.83
CA PRO A 385 -0.45 30.45 -28.63
C PRO A 385 -0.70 29.68 -27.32
N LEU A 386 -0.70 28.36 -27.35
CA LEU A 386 -1.06 27.49 -26.22
C LEU A 386 0.04 27.40 -25.17
N LEU A 387 -0.30 27.14 -23.91
CA LEU A 387 0.66 26.99 -22.80
C LEU A 387 1.75 25.94 -23.09
N GLY A 388 1.41 24.86 -23.81
CA GLY A 388 2.38 23.84 -24.22
C GLY A 388 3.43 24.36 -25.20
N PHE A 389 3.16 25.41 -25.98
CA PHE A 389 4.15 26.07 -26.82
C PHE A 389 5.23 26.76 -25.96
N ILE A 390 4.78 27.59 -25.00
CA ILE A 390 5.70 28.33 -24.12
C ILE A 390 6.59 27.35 -23.35
N SER A 391 6.00 26.33 -22.73
CA SER A 391 6.75 25.36 -21.96
C SER A 391 7.79 24.57 -22.80
N LYS A 392 7.50 24.29 -24.08
CA LYS A 392 8.48 23.65 -25.00
C LYS A 392 9.55 24.60 -25.50
N GLU A 393 9.23 25.86 -25.74
CA GLU A 393 10.18 26.84 -26.18
C GLU A 393 11.25 27.09 -25.11
N TYR A 394 10.83 27.30 -23.88
CA TYR A 394 11.76 27.42 -22.75
C TYR A 394 12.52 26.12 -22.43
N LEU A 395 11.93 24.93 -22.68
CA LEU A 395 12.64 23.66 -22.62
C LEU A 395 13.78 23.62 -23.67
N LEU A 396 13.50 24.05 -24.92
CA LEU A 396 14.53 24.07 -25.94
C LEU A 396 15.66 25.06 -25.59
N GLY A 397 15.32 26.22 -25.00
CA GLY A 397 16.32 27.18 -24.49
C GLY A 397 17.17 26.58 -23.39
N ALA A 398 16.57 25.98 -22.36
CA ALA A 398 17.31 25.35 -21.29
C ALA A 398 18.20 24.18 -21.75
N PHE A 399 17.81 23.50 -22.82
CA PHE A 399 18.63 22.45 -23.45
C PHE A 399 19.70 22.97 -24.37
N SER A 400 19.52 24.13 -25.00
CA SER A 400 20.52 24.75 -25.84
C SER A 400 21.66 25.35 -25.04
N GLU A 401 21.37 25.82 -23.82
CA GLU A 401 22.33 26.44 -22.91
C GLU A 401 22.35 25.72 -21.52
N PRO A 402 22.82 24.46 -21.46
CA PRO A 402 22.77 23.68 -20.23
C PRO A 402 23.82 24.05 -19.18
N GLY A 403 24.63 25.11 -19.41
CA GLY A 403 25.73 25.49 -18.50
C GLY A 403 26.97 24.59 -18.59
N GLY A 404 27.09 23.80 -19.66
CA GLY A 404 28.18 22.84 -19.90
C GLY A 404 28.80 22.94 -21.28
N PRO A 405 29.52 21.92 -21.77
CA PRO A 405 30.15 21.92 -23.07
C PRO A 405 29.11 21.98 -24.21
N VAL A 406 29.44 22.68 -25.29
CA VAL A 406 28.54 22.93 -26.43
C VAL A 406 27.94 21.64 -27.02
N TRP A 407 28.71 20.55 -27.08
CA TRP A 407 28.22 19.26 -27.60
C TRP A 407 27.04 18.72 -26.78
N LEU A 408 26.98 19.00 -25.47
CA LEU A 408 25.89 18.58 -24.62
C LEU A 408 24.60 19.33 -24.97
N GLY A 409 24.69 20.65 -25.20
CA GLY A 409 23.55 21.45 -25.65
C GLY A 409 23.01 20.96 -27.00
N VAL A 410 23.91 20.67 -27.95
CA VAL A 410 23.52 20.11 -29.26
C VAL A 410 22.84 18.73 -29.09
N LEU A 411 23.36 17.87 -28.24
CA LEU A 411 22.75 16.55 -27.96
C LEU A 411 21.35 16.68 -27.32
N LEU A 412 21.21 17.51 -26.29
CA LEU A 412 19.96 17.75 -25.58
C LEU A 412 18.91 18.36 -26.53
N ALA A 413 19.23 19.47 -27.18
CA ALA A 413 18.31 20.15 -28.08
C ALA A 413 17.96 19.26 -29.30
N GLY A 414 18.93 18.59 -29.89
CA GLY A 414 18.72 17.68 -31.01
C GLY A 414 17.79 16.50 -30.63
N THR A 415 18.02 15.91 -29.49
CA THR A 415 17.13 14.82 -28.97
C THR A 415 15.72 15.34 -28.67
N ALA A 416 15.58 16.52 -28.08
CA ALA A 416 14.32 17.17 -27.85
C ALA A 416 13.55 17.48 -29.14
N VAL A 417 14.26 17.92 -30.22
CA VAL A 417 13.67 18.13 -31.55
C VAL A 417 13.15 16.82 -32.12
N VAL A 418 13.90 15.73 -32.05
CA VAL A 418 13.44 14.39 -32.50
C VAL A 418 12.19 13.92 -31.71
N ALA A 419 12.23 13.99 -30.39
CA ALA A 419 11.10 13.58 -29.54
C ALA A 419 9.86 14.47 -29.76
N SER A 420 10.06 15.79 -29.94
CA SER A 420 8.98 16.75 -30.18
C SER A 420 8.40 16.63 -31.60
N THR A 421 9.21 16.32 -32.62
CA THR A 421 8.75 16.00 -33.99
C THR A 421 7.85 14.76 -33.95
N ALA A 422 8.26 13.71 -33.28
CA ALA A 422 7.43 12.53 -33.08
C ALA A 422 6.16 12.85 -32.26
N THR A 423 6.24 13.77 -31.27
CA THR A 423 5.07 14.27 -30.52
C THR A 423 4.04 14.93 -31.45
N PHE A 424 4.48 15.79 -32.32
CA PHE A 424 3.62 16.43 -33.32
C PHE A 424 2.98 15.38 -34.24
N ALA A 425 3.74 14.40 -34.67
CA ALA A 425 3.28 13.32 -35.53
C ALA A 425 2.24 12.42 -34.89
N TYR A 426 2.42 11.95 -33.64
CA TYR A 426 1.39 11.12 -32.99
C TYR A 426 0.16 11.96 -32.56
N THR A 427 0.32 13.26 -32.30
CA THR A 427 -0.82 14.18 -32.12
C THR A 427 -1.68 14.22 -33.39
N GLY A 428 -1.04 14.37 -34.56
CA GLY A 428 -1.70 14.25 -35.84
C GLY A 428 -2.40 12.91 -36.03
N ARG A 429 -1.80 11.81 -35.52
CA ARG A 429 -2.37 10.47 -35.57
C ARG A 429 -3.64 10.36 -34.68
N ILE A 430 -3.67 10.98 -33.50
CA ILE A 430 -4.85 11.04 -32.62
C ILE A 430 -5.95 11.82 -33.32
N VAL A 431 -5.66 13.04 -33.81
CA VAL A 431 -6.66 13.94 -34.41
C VAL A 431 -7.19 13.36 -35.74
N LEU A 432 -6.29 13.02 -36.67
CA LEU A 432 -6.70 12.53 -37.99
C LEU A 432 -7.21 11.09 -37.96
N GLY A 433 -6.57 10.21 -37.18
CA GLY A 433 -6.97 8.81 -37.06
C GLY A 433 -8.24 8.63 -36.25
N GLY A 434 -8.40 9.37 -35.16
CA GLY A 434 -9.54 9.26 -34.27
C GLY A 434 -10.82 9.90 -34.83
N PHE A 435 -10.72 11.01 -35.58
CA PHE A 435 -11.90 11.81 -35.95
C PHE A 435 -12.15 11.90 -37.46
N THR A 436 -11.18 11.57 -38.31
CA THR A 436 -11.37 11.53 -39.75
C THR A 436 -11.38 10.09 -40.25
N ARG A 437 -11.35 9.87 -41.56
CA ARG A 437 -11.26 8.50 -42.11
C ARG A 437 -9.80 8.07 -42.14
N TYR A 438 -9.45 7.07 -41.36
CA TYR A 438 -8.11 6.47 -41.45
C TYR A 438 -7.93 5.78 -42.81
N ARG A 439 -6.98 6.24 -43.59
CA ARG A 439 -6.63 5.68 -44.91
C ARG A 439 -5.30 4.90 -44.79
N GLY A 440 -5.24 3.92 -43.92
CA GLY A 440 -4.10 3.00 -43.77
C GLY A 440 -4.30 1.69 -44.54
N THR A 441 -3.32 0.81 -44.43
CA THR A 441 -3.42 -0.54 -45.00
C THR A 441 -4.59 -1.32 -44.40
N GLU A 442 -5.55 -1.78 -45.21
CA GLU A 442 -6.77 -2.49 -44.81
C GLU A 442 -6.50 -3.96 -44.42
N ARG A 443 -5.50 -4.28 -43.64
CA ARG A 443 -5.43 -5.56 -42.93
C ARG A 443 -6.01 -5.40 -41.53
N ALA A 444 -7.35 -5.39 -41.45
CA ALA A 444 -7.99 -5.87 -40.24
C ALA A 444 -7.61 -7.34 -40.12
N SER A 445 -6.86 -7.72 -39.11
CA SER A 445 -6.75 -9.12 -38.73
C SER A 445 -8.15 -9.65 -38.40
N ASP A 446 -8.49 -10.85 -38.76
CA ASP A 446 -9.79 -11.50 -38.56
C ASP A 446 -10.25 -11.55 -37.09
N ASP A 447 -9.35 -11.23 -36.14
CA ASP A 447 -9.64 -11.10 -34.71
C ASP A 447 -10.38 -9.79 -34.30
N LEU A 448 -10.64 -8.86 -35.24
CA LEU A 448 -11.26 -7.54 -34.95
C LEU A 448 -12.79 -7.52 -35.19
N ASP A 449 -13.40 -8.63 -35.51
CA ASP A 449 -14.82 -8.71 -35.92
C ASP A 449 -15.85 -8.46 -34.77
N THR A 450 -15.45 -8.32 -33.55
CA THR A 450 -16.39 -8.25 -32.41
C THR A 450 -16.77 -6.83 -31.97
N HIS A 451 -16.11 -5.77 -32.47
CA HIS A 451 -16.35 -4.39 -31.98
C HIS A 451 -16.46 -3.37 -33.13
N ARG A 452 -17.47 -3.54 -33.98
CA ARG A 452 -17.82 -2.54 -35.00
C ARG A 452 -18.42 -1.31 -34.32
N MET A 453 -18.03 -0.11 -34.84
CA MET A 453 -18.61 1.17 -34.40
C MET A 453 -20.15 1.12 -34.59
N PRO A 454 -20.96 1.57 -33.61
CA PRO A 454 -22.40 1.67 -33.74
C PRO A 454 -22.79 2.56 -34.93
N ASP A 455 -23.91 2.26 -35.58
CA ASP A 455 -24.39 3.02 -36.73
C ASP A 455 -24.75 4.47 -36.36
N VAL A 456 -25.19 4.68 -35.13
CA VAL A 456 -25.57 5.98 -34.59
C VAL A 456 -24.62 6.39 -33.47
N VAL A 457 -23.57 7.15 -33.80
CA VAL A 457 -22.71 7.85 -32.84
C VAL A 457 -23.17 9.31 -32.73
N ARG A 458 -23.34 9.81 -31.50
CA ARG A 458 -23.73 11.21 -31.21
C ARG A 458 -22.75 11.85 -30.25
N GLU A 459 -22.74 13.19 -30.21
CA GLU A 459 -21.99 13.94 -29.19
C GLU A 459 -22.47 13.55 -27.79
N ALA A 460 -21.53 13.47 -26.85
CA ALA A 460 -21.84 13.19 -25.45
C ALA A 460 -22.64 14.36 -24.84
N ALA A 461 -23.33 14.09 -23.72
CA ALA A 461 -24.05 15.12 -22.99
C ALA A 461 -23.08 16.19 -22.44
N PRO A 462 -23.50 17.48 -22.30
CA PRO A 462 -22.64 18.56 -21.80
C PRO A 462 -21.93 18.24 -20.48
N ALA A 463 -22.62 17.61 -19.54
CA ALA A 463 -22.04 17.21 -18.26
C ALA A 463 -20.94 16.13 -18.37
N PHE A 464 -20.76 15.54 -19.55
CA PHE A 464 -19.72 14.55 -19.80
C PHE A 464 -18.54 15.11 -20.59
N TRP A 465 -18.76 15.97 -21.59
CA TRP A 465 -17.66 16.57 -22.34
C TRP A 465 -17.10 17.87 -21.69
N ALA A 466 -17.89 18.61 -20.90
CA ALA A 466 -17.42 19.86 -20.31
C ALA A 466 -16.20 19.67 -19.37
N PRO A 467 -16.14 18.63 -18.50
CA PRO A 467 -14.93 18.33 -17.74
C PRO A 467 -13.69 18.09 -18.61
N ALA A 468 -13.86 17.50 -19.81
CA ALA A 468 -12.74 17.28 -20.73
C ALA A 468 -12.30 18.56 -21.44
N LEU A 469 -13.25 19.45 -21.76
CA LEU A 469 -12.97 20.74 -22.41
C LEU A 469 -12.25 21.72 -21.46
N LEU A 470 -12.58 21.72 -20.18
CA LEU A 470 -12.08 22.71 -19.22
C LEU A 470 -10.55 22.78 -19.15
N PRO A 471 -9.79 21.68 -18.99
CA PRO A 471 -8.32 21.76 -18.97
C PRO A 471 -7.73 22.20 -20.32
N ALA A 472 -8.36 21.85 -21.45
CA ALA A 472 -7.93 22.31 -22.77
C ALA A 472 -8.13 23.81 -22.94
N ALA A 473 -9.29 24.34 -22.50
CA ALA A 473 -9.59 25.77 -22.50
C ALA A 473 -8.64 26.54 -21.57
N LEU A 474 -8.35 26.03 -20.39
CA LEU A 474 -7.35 26.61 -19.49
C LEU A 474 -5.97 26.66 -20.15
N GLY A 475 -5.55 25.62 -20.86
CA GLY A 475 -4.27 25.61 -21.61
C GLY A 475 -4.21 26.65 -22.74
N LEU A 476 -5.37 27.00 -23.34
CA LEU A 476 -5.49 28.08 -24.32
C LEU A 476 -5.46 29.48 -23.65
N LEU A 477 -6.17 29.64 -22.54
CA LEU A 477 -6.27 30.92 -21.83
C LEU A 477 -4.95 31.29 -21.14
N LEU A 478 -4.30 30.33 -20.49
CA LEU A 478 -3.05 30.57 -19.76
C LEU A 478 -1.85 30.80 -20.67
N GLY A 479 -1.90 30.44 -21.95
CA GLY A 479 -0.86 30.79 -22.90
C GLY A 479 -0.68 32.30 -23.06
N PRO A 480 -1.68 33.06 -23.57
CA PRO A 480 -1.63 34.52 -23.63
C PRO A 480 -1.51 35.17 -22.25
N ALA A 481 -2.07 34.57 -21.22
CA ALA A 481 -2.03 35.05 -19.84
C ALA A 481 -0.85 34.50 -19.03
N ILE A 482 0.24 34.11 -19.66
CA ILE A 482 1.40 33.48 -19.00
C ILE A 482 1.96 34.30 -17.83
N VAL A 483 1.84 35.62 -17.90
CA VAL A 483 2.28 36.57 -16.86
C VAL A 483 1.65 36.24 -15.51
N TRP A 484 0.41 35.74 -15.49
CA TRP A 484 -0.27 35.33 -14.24
C TRP A 484 0.35 34.11 -13.57
N LEU A 485 1.09 33.30 -14.32
CA LEU A 485 1.78 32.13 -13.80
C LEU A 485 3.19 32.43 -13.30
N HIS A 486 3.79 33.60 -13.66
CA HIS A 486 5.16 33.94 -13.26
C HIS A 486 5.39 33.82 -11.77
N PRO A 487 4.53 34.38 -10.89
CA PRO A 487 4.80 34.32 -9.45
C PRO A 487 4.81 32.88 -8.91
N LEU A 488 3.78 32.10 -9.28
CA LEU A 488 3.64 30.73 -8.78
C LEU A 488 4.73 29.79 -9.33
N VAL A 489 4.99 29.87 -10.64
CA VAL A 489 6.00 29.01 -11.28
C VAL A 489 7.42 29.46 -10.89
N GLY A 490 7.65 30.77 -10.69
CA GLY A 490 8.90 31.32 -10.17
C GLY A 490 9.15 30.86 -8.73
N ALA A 491 8.15 30.91 -7.86
CA ALA A 491 8.27 30.40 -6.50
C ALA A 491 8.54 28.87 -6.46
N ALA A 492 7.86 28.10 -7.32
CA ALA A 492 8.10 26.67 -7.47
C ALA A 492 9.52 26.37 -7.98
N GLY A 493 10.00 27.16 -8.96
CA GLY A 493 11.35 27.05 -9.49
C GLY A 493 12.42 27.42 -8.45
N SER A 494 12.20 28.48 -7.69
CA SER A 494 13.10 28.90 -6.59
C SER A 494 13.20 27.83 -5.51
N ALA A 495 12.06 27.24 -5.12
CA ALA A 495 12.05 26.14 -4.16
C ALA A 495 12.82 24.91 -4.68
N ALA A 496 12.69 24.59 -5.96
CA ALA A 496 13.40 23.46 -6.60
C ALA A 496 14.89 23.75 -6.83
N ALA A 497 15.27 25.03 -7.05
CA ALA A 497 16.67 25.42 -7.23
C ALA A 497 17.43 25.63 -5.90
N GLY A 498 16.69 25.84 -4.80
CA GLY A 498 17.28 26.21 -3.50
C GLY A 498 17.82 27.65 -3.44
N GLU A 499 17.56 28.45 -4.47
CA GLU A 499 17.97 29.86 -4.56
C GLU A 499 16.88 30.70 -5.24
N PRO A 500 16.82 32.01 -4.93
CA PRO A 500 15.84 32.91 -5.53
C PRO A 500 15.99 32.98 -7.05
N TYR A 501 14.97 32.69 -7.79
CA TYR A 501 14.94 32.83 -9.26
C TYR A 501 13.64 33.46 -9.73
N SER A 502 13.74 34.56 -10.49
CA SER A 502 12.59 35.25 -11.08
C SER A 502 12.32 34.70 -12.48
N ALA A 503 11.19 34.03 -12.63
CA ALA A 503 10.75 33.51 -13.92
C ALA A 503 10.17 34.64 -14.80
N THR A 504 10.70 34.79 -16.00
CA THR A 504 10.15 35.70 -17.03
C THR A 504 9.83 34.89 -18.29
N PHE A 505 8.59 34.40 -18.37
CA PHE A 505 8.10 33.71 -19.55
C PHE A 505 7.35 34.69 -20.47
N ALA A 506 7.62 34.66 -21.76
CA ALA A 506 6.94 35.44 -22.76
C ALA A 506 6.20 34.54 -23.75
N LEU A 507 5.04 34.96 -24.21
CA LEU A 507 4.33 34.26 -25.28
C LEU A 507 5.12 34.31 -26.61
N PHE A 508 5.82 35.41 -26.84
CA PHE A 508 6.71 35.61 -27.99
C PHE A 508 7.94 36.40 -27.55
N GLY A 509 9.09 35.71 -27.53
CA GLY A 509 10.38 36.28 -27.13
C GLY A 509 11.22 36.88 -28.27
N GLY A 510 10.65 37.03 -29.47
CA GLY A 510 11.38 37.47 -30.67
C GLY A 510 11.75 36.28 -31.58
N ILE A 511 12.59 36.56 -32.58
CA ILE A 511 13.12 35.52 -33.48
C ILE A 511 14.36 34.93 -32.83
N THR A 512 14.16 33.83 -32.12
CA THR A 512 15.22 33.12 -31.36
C THR A 512 15.56 31.78 -32.01
N LEU A 513 16.64 31.13 -31.55
CA LEU A 513 17.00 29.77 -31.95
C LEU A 513 15.87 28.79 -31.62
N GLU A 514 15.24 28.94 -30.43
CA GLU A 514 14.15 28.08 -29.94
C GLU A 514 12.94 28.15 -30.87
N LEU A 515 12.59 29.35 -31.36
CA LEU A 515 11.51 29.53 -32.33
C LEU A 515 11.86 28.83 -33.66
N ALA A 516 13.08 28.93 -34.13
CA ALA A 516 13.53 28.23 -35.34
C ALA A 516 13.49 26.70 -35.16
N LEU A 517 13.88 26.18 -33.98
CA LEU A 517 13.76 24.78 -33.66
C LEU A 517 12.29 24.33 -33.58
N SER A 518 11.42 25.17 -33.00
CA SER A 518 9.98 24.92 -32.95
C SER A 518 9.34 24.87 -34.35
N ALA A 519 9.72 25.78 -35.25
CA ALA A 519 9.29 25.76 -36.65
C ALA A 519 9.80 24.49 -37.36
N THR A 520 11.02 24.07 -37.08
CA THR A 520 11.59 22.82 -37.60
C THR A 520 10.81 21.59 -37.12
N ILE A 521 10.46 21.54 -35.85
CA ILE A 521 9.63 20.47 -35.26
C ILE A 521 8.29 20.37 -35.96
N ILE A 522 7.61 21.48 -36.19
CA ILE A 522 6.29 21.51 -36.85
C ILE A 522 6.43 21.04 -38.30
N THR A 523 7.45 21.57 -39.04
CA THR A 523 7.68 21.21 -40.44
C THR A 523 8.00 19.72 -40.59
N LEU A 524 8.95 19.21 -39.82
CA LEU A 524 9.30 17.78 -39.84
C LEU A 524 8.10 16.91 -39.38
N GLY A 525 7.35 17.37 -38.39
CA GLY A 525 6.13 16.68 -37.92
C GLY A 525 5.06 16.57 -39.02
N LEU A 526 4.83 17.61 -39.80
CA LEU A 526 3.94 17.58 -40.95
C LEU A 526 4.43 16.61 -42.03
N VAL A 527 5.75 16.59 -42.30
CA VAL A 527 6.35 15.60 -43.22
C VAL A 527 6.13 14.18 -42.74
N VAL A 528 6.37 13.90 -41.44
CA VAL A 528 6.12 12.57 -40.83
C VAL A 528 4.65 12.18 -40.97
N ILE A 529 3.71 13.08 -40.68
CA ILE A 529 2.25 12.84 -40.85
C ILE A 529 1.90 12.56 -42.32
N SER A 530 2.49 13.26 -43.27
CA SER A 530 2.25 13.05 -44.71
C SER A 530 2.71 11.67 -45.16
N GLN A 531 3.80 11.15 -44.58
CA GLN A 531 4.41 9.85 -44.88
C GLN A 531 3.85 8.70 -44.02
N ARG A 532 2.76 8.93 -43.22
CA ARG A 532 2.20 7.97 -42.26
C ARG A 532 2.00 6.56 -42.79
N ARG A 533 1.56 6.41 -44.09
CA ARG A 533 1.37 5.08 -44.70
C ARG A 533 2.65 4.28 -44.89
N ARG A 534 3.76 4.99 -45.17
CA ARG A 534 5.08 4.34 -45.30
C ARG A 534 5.63 3.97 -43.93
N LEU A 535 5.44 4.84 -42.95
CA LEU A 535 5.87 4.65 -41.59
C LEU A 535 5.12 3.50 -40.92
N ASP A 536 3.81 3.37 -41.12
CA ASP A 536 3.03 2.25 -40.57
C ASP A 536 3.61 0.90 -41.05
N ARG A 537 3.97 0.77 -42.34
CA ARG A 537 4.60 -0.45 -42.89
C ARG A 537 5.98 -0.75 -42.29
N VAL A 538 6.78 0.29 -41.98
CA VAL A 538 8.09 0.13 -41.33
C VAL A 538 7.91 -0.24 -39.85
N PHE A 539 6.95 0.35 -39.17
CA PHE A 539 6.70 0.14 -37.77
C PHE A 539 5.97 -1.19 -37.46
N GLU A 540 5.37 -1.86 -38.42
CA GLU A 540 4.84 -3.22 -38.29
C GLU A 540 5.94 -4.25 -38.00
N ARG A 541 7.19 -3.96 -38.40
CA ARG A 541 8.34 -4.81 -38.11
C ARG A 541 8.75 -4.66 -36.64
N ARG A 542 8.99 -5.78 -35.97
CA ARG A 542 9.58 -5.76 -34.60
C ARG A 542 11.00 -5.20 -34.70
N ILE A 543 11.27 -4.10 -33.99
CA ILE A 543 12.62 -3.48 -33.93
C ILE A 543 13.52 -4.30 -33.00
N LEU A 544 12.96 -4.81 -31.89
CA LEU A 544 13.68 -5.64 -30.92
C LEU A 544 13.02 -7.03 -30.84
N PRO A 545 13.79 -8.10 -30.68
CA PRO A 545 13.26 -9.47 -30.58
C PRO A 545 12.54 -9.73 -29.23
N PHE A 546 12.64 -8.82 -28.27
CA PHE A 546 12.04 -8.92 -26.93
C PHE A 546 11.30 -7.64 -26.58
N THR A 547 10.30 -7.76 -25.71
CA THR A 547 9.58 -6.63 -25.13
C THR A 547 10.11 -6.35 -23.72
N ALA A 548 9.85 -5.14 -23.20
CA ALA A 548 10.21 -4.80 -21.82
C ALA A 548 9.45 -5.69 -20.80
N ILE A 549 8.23 -6.12 -21.14
CA ILE A 549 7.46 -7.08 -20.34
C ILE A 549 8.21 -8.43 -20.26
N ASP A 550 8.78 -8.91 -21.37
CA ASP A 550 9.54 -10.16 -21.39
C ASP A 550 10.76 -10.12 -20.45
N ILE A 551 11.37 -8.94 -20.30
CA ILE A 551 12.51 -8.75 -19.38
C ILE A 551 12.03 -8.91 -17.92
N VAL A 552 10.94 -8.25 -17.55
CA VAL A 552 10.42 -8.34 -16.18
C VAL A 552 9.90 -9.74 -15.88
N GLU A 553 9.21 -10.38 -16.83
CA GLU A 553 8.76 -11.76 -16.63
C GLU A 553 9.94 -12.73 -16.51
N ARG A 554 11.05 -12.50 -17.21
CA ARG A 554 12.30 -13.26 -17.02
C ARG A 554 12.94 -13.01 -15.65
N VAL A 555 13.01 -11.76 -15.21
CA VAL A 555 13.52 -11.43 -13.86
C VAL A 555 12.63 -12.07 -12.80
N ARG A 556 11.30 -11.92 -12.92
CA ARG A 556 10.33 -12.53 -12.02
C ARG A 556 10.45 -14.06 -11.99
N SER A 557 10.49 -14.70 -13.15
CA SER A 557 10.62 -16.14 -13.24
C SER A 557 11.99 -16.62 -12.77
N GLY A 558 13.05 -15.84 -13.01
CA GLY A 558 14.38 -16.07 -12.46
C GLY A 558 14.39 -16.03 -10.93
N ALA A 559 13.78 -15.00 -10.34
CA ALA A 559 13.63 -14.86 -8.90
C ALA A 559 12.82 -16.03 -8.29
N ILE A 560 11.71 -16.42 -8.94
CA ILE A 560 10.92 -17.59 -8.52
C ILE A 560 11.76 -18.87 -8.66
N SER A 561 12.50 -19.04 -9.74
CA SER A 561 13.36 -20.20 -9.95
C SER A 561 14.48 -20.25 -8.92
N LEU A 562 15.11 -19.11 -8.61
CA LEU A 562 16.11 -19.01 -7.54
C LEU A 562 15.47 -19.34 -6.19
N GLY A 563 14.31 -18.75 -5.88
CA GLY A 563 13.56 -19.04 -4.66
C GLY A 563 13.15 -20.51 -4.55
N THR A 564 12.74 -21.13 -5.65
CA THR A 564 12.45 -22.59 -5.66
C THR A 564 13.70 -23.45 -5.48
N ARG A 565 14.85 -23.05 -6.03
CA ARG A 565 16.13 -23.74 -5.81
C ARG A 565 16.59 -23.63 -4.36
N VAL A 566 16.60 -22.41 -3.81
CA VAL A 566 16.92 -22.17 -2.39
C VAL A 566 15.93 -22.91 -1.50
N GLY A 567 14.62 -22.78 -1.78
CA GLY A 567 13.58 -23.48 -1.04
C GLY A 567 13.64 -25.00 -1.18
N SER A 568 14.17 -25.53 -2.30
CA SER A 568 14.34 -26.97 -2.46
C SER A 568 15.42 -27.54 -1.54
N MET A 569 16.37 -26.73 -1.09
CA MET A 569 17.40 -27.14 -0.12
C MET A 569 16.79 -27.38 1.27
N SER A 570 15.73 -26.66 1.60
CA SER A 570 14.97 -26.82 2.85
C SER A 570 13.61 -27.52 2.64
N ARG A 571 13.25 -27.88 1.41
CA ARG A 571 11.99 -28.54 1.06
C ARG A 571 12.00 -29.98 1.51
N THR A 572 11.56 -30.19 2.71
CA THR A 572 11.33 -31.51 3.29
C THR A 572 10.00 -31.47 4.02
N ASP A 573 9.19 -32.54 3.89
CA ASP A 573 7.98 -32.71 4.68
C ASP A 573 8.29 -33.08 6.14
N ALA A 574 9.57 -33.22 6.47
CA ALA A 574 10.03 -33.53 7.82
C ALA A 574 10.03 -32.27 8.68
N GLN A 575 9.12 -32.18 9.61
CA GLN A 575 8.99 -31.04 10.56
C GLN A 575 10.30 -30.78 11.31
N GLY A 576 11.05 -31.83 11.68
CA GLY A 576 12.35 -31.72 12.37
C GLY A 576 13.39 -30.92 11.59
N ALA A 577 13.40 -31.00 10.24
CA ALA A 577 14.34 -30.27 9.42
C ALA A 577 14.00 -28.77 9.37
N HIS A 578 12.72 -28.40 9.40
CA HIS A 578 12.30 -27.00 9.47
C HIS A 578 12.59 -26.38 10.83
N LEU A 579 12.43 -27.17 11.92
CA LEU A 579 12.71 -26.70 13.27
C LEU A 579 14.20 -26.61 13.58
N SER A 580 15.06 -27.38 12.87
CA SER A 580 16.49 -27.38 13.14
C SER A 580 17.19 -26.06 12.80
N ALA A 581 16.75 -25.36 11.73
CA ALA A 581 17.38 -24.12 11.28
C ALA A 581 17.32 -22.99 12.33
N PRO A 582 16.16 -22.66 12.94
CA PRO A 582 16.08 -21.69 14.02
C PRO A 582 16.97 -22.06 15.22
N TRP A 583 17.01 -23.35 15.59
CA TRP A 583 17.83 -23.81 16.71
C TRP A 583 19.32 -23.74 16.43
N ILE A 584 19.76 -24.00 15.20
CA ILE A 584 21.16 -23.85 14.80
C ILE A 584 21.54 -22.36 14.83
N LEU A 585 20.66 -21.46 14.35
CA LEU A 585 20.87 -20.02 14.40
C LEU A 585 20.97 -19.52 15.86
N LEU A 586 20.02 -19.92 16.71
CA LEU A 586 20.04 -19.59 18.13
C LEU A 586 21.30 -20.12 18.81
N GLY A 587 21.74 -21.34 18.44
CA GLY A 587 23.01 -21.92 18.93
C GLY A 587 24.22 -21.08 18.53
N ALA A 588 24.30 -20.66 17.28
CA ALA A 588 25.38 -19.81 16.79
C ALA A 588 25.39 -18.44 17.50
N LEU A 589 24.21 -17.84 17.71
CA LEU A 589 24.08 -16.58 18.45
C LEU A 589 24.47 -16.74 19.93
N THR A 590 24.07 -17.84 20.57
CA THR A 590 24.43 -18.15 21.97
C THR A 590 25.94 -18.34 22.13
N VAL A 591 26.56 -19.07 21.18
CA VAL A 591 28.03 -19.27 21.18
C VAL A 591 28.73 -17.92 20.96
N ALA A 592 28.25 -17.09 20.01
CA ALA A 592 28.79 -15.75 19.79
C ALA A 592 28.66 -14.87 21.05
N ALA A 593 27.52 -14.92 21.74
CA ALA A 593 27.30 -14.20 22.99
C ALA A 593 28.26 -14.64 24.11
N LEU A 594 28.57 -15.93 24.19
CA LEU A 594 29.56 -16.45 25.17
C LEU A 594 30.98 -15.92 24.90
N PHE A 595 31.35 -15.75 23.62
CA PHE A 595 32.65 -15.16 23.26
C PHE A 595 32.71 -13.65 23.51
N LEU A 596 31.62 -12.93 23.27
CA LEU A 596 31.54 -11.48 23.46
C LEU A 596 31.39 -11.09 24.92
N ALA A 597 30.97 -11.97 25.79
CA ALA A 597 30.66 -11.73 27.17
C ALA A 597 31.36 -12.78 28.08
N PRO A 598 32.61 -12.54 28.48
CA PRO A 598 33.49 -13.51 29.15
C PRO A 598 33.07 -13.89 30.55
N SER A 599 32.09 -13.24 31.18
CA SER A 599 31.60 -13.60 32.51
C SER A 599 30.16 -14.14 32.43
N LEU A 600 29.96 -15.40 32.76
CA LEU A 600 28.61 -15.87 33.12
C LEU A 600 28.18 -15.10 34.38
N GLY A 601 26.99 -14.49 34.36
CA GLY A 601 26.49 -13.73 35.51
C GLY A 601 26.36 -14.58 36.77
N ARG A 602 26.21 -13.92 37.91
CA ARG A 602 25.92 -14.58 39.17
C ARG A 602 24.60 -15.37 39.02
N VAL A 603 24.62 -16.63 39.34
CA VAL A 603 23.41 -17.41 39.56
C VAL A 603 22.74 -16.82 40.79
N ILE A 604 21.52 -16.27 40.61
CA ILE A 604 20.69 -15.78 41.71
C ILE A 604 20.42 -16.98 42.63
N GLU A 605 20.60 -16.80 43.94
CA GLU A 605 20.29 -17.87 44.90
C GLU A 605 18.81 -18.31 44.71
N PRO A 606 18.56 -19.61 44.58
CA PRO A 606 17.19 -20.08 44.37
C PRO A 606 16.36 -19.74 45.64
N GLY A 607 15.14 -19.20 45.42
CA GLY A 607 14.19 -18.91 46.49
C GLY A 607 13.86 -20.15 47.32
N GLU A 608 12.70 -20.79 47.10
CA GLU A 608 12.33 -22.01 47.83
C GLU A 608 12.66 -23.28 47.01
N PRO A 609 13.83 -23.94 47.17
CA PRO A 609 14.30 -24.98 46.26
C PRO A 609 13.41 -26.23 46.24
N TRP A 610 12.56 -26.46 47.23
CA TRP A 610 11.67 -27.61 47.29
C TRP A 610 10.43 -27.44 46.37
N THR A 611 9.89 -26.21 46.20
CA THR A 611 8.81 -25.95 45.31
C THR A 611 9.23 -26.11 43.85
N ASP A 612 10.40 -25.60 43.49
CA ASP A 612 10.98 -25.76 42.17
C ASP A 612 11.30 -27.23 41.86
N ALA A 613 11.82 -28.00 42.84
CA ALA A 613 12.06 -29.40 42.66
C ALA A 613 10.79 -30.22 42.43
N LEU A 614 9.69 -29.87 43.14
CA LEU A 614 8.38 -30.50 42.94
C LEU A 614 7.83 -30.21 41.53
N LEU A 615 7.88 -28.93 41.10
CA LEU A 615 7.40 -28.52 39.78
C LEU A 615 8.24 -29.11 38.65
N LEU A 616 9.56 -29.26 38.85
CA LEU A 616 10.43 -29.94 37.92
C LEU A 616 10.08 -31.43 37.77
N VAL A 617 9.80 -32.11 38.88
CA VAL A 617 9.37 -33.53 38.85
C VAL A 617 8.04 -33.67 38.12
N LEU A 618 7.05 -32.76 38.37
CA LEU A 618 5.77 -32.74 37.67
C LEU A 618 5.98 -32.50 36.15
N LEU A 619 6.87 -31.57 35.80
CA LEU A 619 7.22 -31.32 34.40
C LEU A 619 7.83 -32.54 33.73
N LEU A 620 8.73 -33.23 34.38
CA LEU A 620 9.35 -34.50 33.88
C LEU A 620 8.31 -35.59 33.70
N VAL A 621 7.38 -35.76 34.66
CA VAL A 621 6.28 -36.73 34.58
C VAL A 621 5.34 -36.48 33.39
N THR A 622 5.21 -35.22 32.92
CA THR A 622 4.42 -34.92 31.74
C THR A 622 5.23 -34.98 30.44
N VAL A 623 6.44 -34.41 30.40
CA VAL A 623 7.28 -34.29 29.19
C VAL A 623 7.84 -35.65 28.75
N VAL A 624 8.35 -36.47 29.68
CA VAL A 624 8.96 -37.74 29.31
C VAL A 624 7.96 -38.73 28.67
N PRO A 625 6.77 -38.95 29.23
CA PRO A 625 5.77 -39.76 28.54
C PRO A 625 5.24 -39.12 27.25
N ALA A 626 5.18 -37.76 27.14
CA ALA A 626 4.78 -37.11 25.90
C ALA A 626 5.72 -37.45 24.72
N VAL A 627 7.02 -37.56 24.98
CA VAL A 627 8.02 -37.94 23.97
C VAL A 627 7.93 -39.45 23.64
N LEU A 628 7.57 -40.28 24.58
CA LEU A 628 7.54 -41.76 24.43
C LEU A 628 6.22 -42.28 23.87
N THR A 629 5.14 -41.53 23.94
CA THR A 629 3.81 -42.00 23.51
C THR A 629 3.72 -42.17 21.99
N HIS A 630 2.93 -43.16 21.58
CA HIS A 630 2.62 -43.40 20.17
C HIS A 630 1.27 -42.84 19.72
N THR A 631 0.45 -42.37 20.67
CA THR A 631 -0.88 -41.82 20.37
C THR A 631 -0.87 -40.30 20.41
N ARG A 632 -1.46 -39.67 19.40
CA ARG A 632 -1.48 -38.19 19.29
C ARG A 632 -2.30 -37.55 20.38
N LEU A 633 -3.42 -38.13 20.77
CA LEU A 633 -4.26 -37.62 21.85
C LEU A 633 -3.55 -37.62 23.20
N THR A 634 -2.85 -38.72 23.52
CA THR A 634 -2.07 -38.81 24.76
C THR A 634 -0.93 -37.79 24.76
N ALA A 635 -0.23 -37.63 23.63
CA ALA A 635 0.81 -36.63 23.49
C ALA A 635 0.24 -35.20 23.75
N LEU A 636 -0.92 -34.88 23.19
CA LEU A 636 -1.56 -33.60 23.37
C LEU A 636 -1.92 -33.32 24.82
N ILE A 637 -2.53 -34.28 25.50
CA ILE A 637 -2.90 -34.18 26.93
C ILE A 637 -1.66 -33.96 27.81
N LEU A 638 -0.58 -34.69 27.52
CA LEU A 638 0.66 -34.59 28.29
C LEU A 638 1.40 -33.27 28.05
N VAL A 639 1.38 -32.73 26.80
CA VAL A 639 1.93 -31.41 26.49
C VAL A 639 1.09 -30.32 27.18
N GLY A 640 -0.25 -30.42 27.13
CA GLY A 640 -1.12 -29.52 27.89
C GLY A 640 -0.87 -29.58 29.40
N GLY A 641 -0.61 -30.80 29.95
CA GLY A 641 -0.19 -30.96 31.33
C GLY A 641 1.14 -30.26 31.65
N ALA A 642 2.12 -30.34 30.72
CA ALA A 642 3.39 -29.62 30.88
C ALA A 642 3.19 -28.08 30.87
N GLY A 643 2.35 -27.57 29.95
CA GLY A 643 1.99 -26.15 29.92
C GLY A 643 1.29 -25.67 31.19
N PHE A 644 0.44 -26.54 31.77
CA PHE A 644 -0.18 -26.27 33.08
C PHE A 644 0.84 -26.19 34.22
N VAL A 645 1.81 -27.10 34.26
CA VAL A 645 2.89 -27.04 35.26
C VAL A 645 3.72 -25.76 35.13
N VAL A 646 4.01 -25.32 33.90
CA VAL A 646 4.71 -24.05 33.66
C VAL A 646 3.87 -22.87 34.13
N ALA A 647 2.55 -22.86 33.93
CA ALA A 647 1.64 -21.85 34.47
C ALA A 647 1.68 -21.80 36.01
N LEU A 648 1.67 -22.97 36.66
CA LEU A 648 1.83 -23.07 38.13
C LEU A 648 3.17 -22.49 38.59
N TRP A 649 4.24 -22.69 37.79
CA TRP A 649 5.56 -22.16 38.12
C TRP A 649 5.55 -20.62 38.05
N PHE A 650 4.92 -20.02 37.02
CA PHE A 650 4.72 -18.56 36.96
C PHE A 650 3.95 -18.04 38.17
N PHE A 651 2.88 -18.72 38.61
CA PHE A 651 2.17 -18.32 39.81
C PHE A 651 3.03 -18.40 41.07
N ALA A 652 3.86 -19.44 41.21
CA ALA A 652 4.79 -19.61 42.33
C ALA A 652 5.85 -18.48 42.35
N LEU A 653 6.23 -17.95 41.20
CA LEU A 653 7.17 -16.83 41.05
C LEU A 653 6.48 -15.46 41.19
N GLY A 654 5.18 -15.41 41.45
CA GLY A 654 4.43 -14.16 41.56
C GLY A 654 4.04 -13.50 40.20
N ALA A 655 4.33 -14.13 39.09
CA ALA A 655 4.01 -13.63 37.77
C ALA A 655 2.58 -14.00 37.35
N ILE A 656 1.56 -13.39 37.99
CA ILE A 656 0.16 -13.79 37.92
C ILE A 656 -0.39 -13.59 36.50
N ASP A 657 -0.13 -12.47 35.85
CA ASP A 657 -0.62 -12.16 34.49
C ASP A 657 -0.05 -13.15 33.48
N VAL A 658 1.25 -13.45 33.57
CA VAL A 658 1.93 -14.41 32.67
C VAL A 658 1.39 -15.81 32.91
N GLY A 659 1.18 -16.21 34.16
CA GLY A 659 0.61 -17.51 34.53
C GLY A 659 -0.82 -17.70 34.03
N LEU A 660 -1.67 -16.67 34.14
CA LEU A 660 -3.05 -16.68 33.62
C LEU A 660 -3.03 -16.77 32.09
N THR A 661 -2.20 -16.00 31.45
CA THR A 661 -2.09 -16.01 29.97
C THR A 661 -1.62 -17.40 29.48
N GLN A 662 -0.59 -17.98 30.09
CA GLN A 662 -0.09 -19.32 29.78
C GLN A 662 -1.20 -20.37 29.91
N LEU A 663 -1.93 -20.36 31.02
CA LEU A 663 -3.01 -21.30 31.30
C LEU A 663 -4.12 -21.22 30.25
N LEU A 664 -4.56 -20.02 29.90
CA LEU A 664 -5.65 -19.79 28.97
C LEU A 664 -5.27 -20.11 27.53
N VAL A 665 -4.07 -19.72 27.11
CA VAL A 665 -3.52 -20.07 25.77
C VAL A 665 -3.40 -21.59 25.64
N GLU A 666 -2.89 -22.28 26.66
CA GLU A 666 -2.77 -23.72 26.64
C GLU A 666 -4.12 -24.42 26.49
N LEU A 667 -5.12 -23.97 27.26
CA LEU A 667 -6.48 -24.52 27.21
C LEU A 667 -7.11 -24.32 25.82
N LEU A 668 -7.00 -23.10 25.23
CA LEU A 668 -7.53 -22.82 23.90
C LEU A 668 -6.77 -23.61 22.81
N THR A 669 -5.46 -23.76 22.95
CA THR A 669 -4.63 -24.55 22.05
C THR A 669 -5.01 -26.03 22.07
N VAL A 670 -5.22 -26.60 23.26
CA VAL A 670 -5.69 -27.98 23.40
C VAL A 670 -7.03 -28.17 22.70
N VAL A 671 -7.99 -27.26 22.90
CA VAL A 671 -9.31 -27.30 22.23
C VAL A 671 -9.15 -27.25 20.70
N ALA A 672 -8.36 -26.30 20.19
CA ALA A 672 -8.11 -26.17 18.76
C ALA A 672 -7.44 -27.44 18.17
N LEU A 673 -6.44 -27.98 18.85
CA LEU A 673 -5.74 -29.20 18.43
C LEU A 673 -6.64 -30.44 18.49
N VAL A 674 -7.53 -30.57 19.46
CA VAL A 674 -8.53 -31.65 19.49
C VAL A 674 -9.43 -31.59 18.26
N LEU A 675 -9.86 -30.39 17.85
CA LEU A 675 -10.66 -30.21 16.62
C LEU A 675 -9.89 -30.60 15.37
N ILE A 676 -8.58 -30.34 15.31
CA ILE A 676 -7.69 -30.72 14.21
C ILE A 676 -7.43 -32.23 14.22
N LEU A 677 -7.19 -32.82 15.39
CA LEU A 677 -6.90 -34.25 15.56
C LEU A 677 -8.05 -35.16 15.09
N ARG A 678 -9.30 -34.67 15.10
CA ARG A 678 -10.44 -35.39 14.48
C ARG A 678 -10.23 -35.72 13.01
N ARG A 679 -9.28 -35.06 12.33
CA ARG A 679 -8.98 -35.22 10.88
C ARG A 679 -7.65 -35.93 10.62
N LEU A 680 -6.90 -36.26 11.67
CA LEU A 680 -5.57 -36.85 11.58
C LEU A 680 -5.59 -38.31 12.08
N PRO A 681 -4.69 -39.19 11.60
CA PRO A 681 -4.54 -40.52 12.14
C PRO A 681 -4.31 -40.51 13.65
N ALA A 682 -4.90 -41.45 14.40
CA ALA A 682 -4.85 -41.46 15.87
C ALA A 682 -3.41 -41.71 16.41
N VAL A 683 -2.56 -42.39 15.62
CA VAL A 683 -1.20 -42.77 16.01
C VAL A 683 -0.14 -42.08 15.15
N PHE A 684 1.04 -41.92 15.71
CA PHE A 684 2.21 -41.44 14.96
C PHE A 684 2.75 -42.55 14.07
N HIS A 685 3.25 -42.16 12.88
CA HIS A 685 3.93 -43.13 12.01
C HIS A 685 5.29 -43.55 12.60
N ARG A 686 5.62 -44.82 12.53
CA ARG A 686 6.94 -45.31 12.97
C ARG A 686 8.03 -44.73 12.07
N VAL A 687 9.01 -44.10 12.66
CA VAL A 687 10.18 -43.51 12.00
C VAL A 687 11.37 -44.50 12.08
N ALA A 688 12.21 -44.55 11.03
CA ALA A 688 13.43 -45.39 11.04
C ALA A 688 14.35 -44.98 12.20
N LYS A 689 15.04 -45.98 12.79
CA LYS A 689 15.92 -45.76 13.96
C LYS A 689 17.02 -44.70 13.73
N SER A 690 17.58 -44.64 12.52
CA SER A 690 18.56 -43.62 12.15
C SER A 690 18.00 -42.19 12.21
N ARG A 691 16.76 -42.01 11.78
CA ARG A 691 16.06 -40.71 11.91
C ARG A 691 15.72 -40.40 13.36
N GLN A 692 15.37 -41.39 14.16
CA GLN A 692 15.13 -41.17 15.60
C GLN A 692 16.38 -40.66 16.30
N ALA A 693 17.54 -41.26 16.02
CA ALA A 693 18.82 -40.79 16.56
C ALA A 693 19.16 -39.35 16.14
N ALA A 694 18.97 -39.02 14.86
CA ALA A 694 19.20 -37.65 14.37
C ALA A 694 18.25 -36.65 15.03
N THR A 695 16.97 -37.01 15.16
CA THR A 695 15.97 -36.14 15.83
C THR A 695 16.29 -35.97 17.32
N ALA A 696 16.73 -37.05 18.01
CA ALA A 696 17.16 -36.98 19.40
C ALA A 696 18.39 -36.06 19.57
N ALA A 697 19.38 -36.17 18.68
CA ALA A 697 20.57 -35.31 18.71
C ALA A 697 20.20 -33.81 18.53
N ILE A 698 19.28 -33.50 17.56
CA ILE A 698 18.77 -32.12 17.35
C ILE A 698 18.02 -31.64 18.59
N ALA A 699 17.17 -32.47 19.20
CA ALA A 699 16.40 -32.11 20.38
C ALA A 699 17.30 -31.84 21.61
N ILE A 700 18.30 -32.70 21.84
CA ILE A 700 19.29 -32.52 22.92
C ILE A 700 20.09 -31.22 22.67
N GLY A 701 20.54 -31.00 21.43
CA GLY A 701 21.24 -29.79 21.04
C GLY A 701 20.38 -28.53 21.25
N ALA A 702 19.12 -28.57 20.86
CA ALA A 702 18.18 -27.46 21.07
C ALA A 702 17.94 -27.20 22.57
N GLY A 703 17.79 -28.26 23.38
CA GLY A 703 17.69 -28.14 24.84
C GLY A 703 18.94 -27.49 25.48
N ALA A 704 20.12 -27.92 25.06
CA ALA A 704 21.38 -27.34 25.53
C ALA A 704 21.50 -25.86 25.15
N VAL A 705 21.17 -25.50 23.90
CA VAL A 705 21.18 -24.14 23.42
C VAL A 705 20.17 -23.25 24.20
N ALA A 706 18.95 -23.77 24.44
CA ALA A 706 17.94 -23.04 25.23
C ALA A 706 18.45 -22.81 26.66
N THR A 707 19.02 -23.83 27.32
CA THR A 707 19.59 -23.72 28.66
C THR A 707 20.73 -22.69 28.72
N LEU A 708 21.68 -22.77 27.76
CA LEU A 708 22.78 -21.82 27.70
C LEU A 708 22.31 -20.39 27.42
N ALA A 709 21.34 -20.21 26.49
CA ALA A 709 20.76 -18.93 26.20
C ALA A 709 20.09 -18.33 27.44
N THR A 710 19.30 -19.12 28.17
CA THR A 710 18.67 -18.70 29.42
C THR A 710 19.73 -18.28 30.46
N LEU A 711 20.77 -19.08 30.69
CA LEU A 711 21.86 -18.74 31.61
C LEU A 711 22.60 -17.45 31.21
N VAL A 712 22.84 -17.24 29.89
CA VAL A 712 23.52 -16.03 29.39
C VAL A 712 22.63 -14.79 29.57
N PHE A 713 21.33 -14.89 29.28
CA PHE A 713 20.45 -13.72 29.30
C PHE A 713 19.87 -13.40 30.67
N THR A 714 19.65 -14.38 31.55
CA THR A 714 19.07 -14.15 32.88
C THR A 714 20.12 -13.93 33.98
N GLY A 715 21.27 -14.58 33.89
CA GLY A 715 22.31 -14.52 34.93
C GLY A 715 23.15 -13.24 34.98
N ARG A 716 22.87 -12.22 34.18
CA ARG A 716 23.77 -11.04 33.99
C ARG A 716 23.16 -9.71 34.34
N ARG A 717 21.87 -9.65 34.62
CA ARG A 717 21.18 -8.38 34.77
C ARG A 717 20.62 -8.27 36.18
N ASP A 718 21.06 -7.26 36.87
CA ASP A 718 20.24 -6.60 37.88
C ASP A 718 19.01 -6.00 37.18
N ILE A 719 18.01 -5.57 37.93
CA ILE A 719 16.85 -4.86 37.37
C ILE A 719 17.39 -3.75 36.49
N SER A 720 16.96 -3.68 35.23
CA SER A 720 17.40 -2.60 34.33
C SER A 720 16.87 -1.25 34.81
N ASP A 721 17.59 -0.15 34.52
CA ASP A 721 17.14 1.20 34.87
C ASP A 721 15.72 1.48 34.42
N VAL A 722 15.34 0.96 33.23
CA VAL A 722 13.98 1.05 32.69
C VAL A 722 12.99 0.20 33.50
N GLY A 723 13.39 -1.00 33.94
CA GLY A 723 12.58 -1.83 34.83
C GLY A 723 12.32 -1.20 36.17
N GLN A 724 13.36 -0.56 36.74
CA GLN A 724 13.24 0.19 37.98
C GLN A 724 12.33 1.41 37.82
N TYR A 725 12.48 2.15 36.72
CA TYR A 725 11.58 3.26 36.39
C TYR A 725 10.11 2.83 36.35
N PHE A 726 9.79 1.73 35.68
CA PHE A 726 8.40 1.24 35.62
C PHE A 726 7.87 0.81 37.00
N LEU A 727 8.71 0.27 37.88
CA LEU A 727 8.31 -0.10 39.24
C LEU A 727 8.01 1.10 40.10
N GLU A 728 8.75 2.19 39.94
CA GLU A 728 8.65 3.41 40.76
C GLU A 728 7.60 4.39 40.22
N GLU A 729 7.56 4.60 38.89
CA GLU A 729 6.83 5.71 38.29
C GLU A 729 5.52 5.29 37.58
N ALA A 730 5.27 3.98 37.36
CA ALA A 730 4.12 3.57 36.58
C ALA A 730 2.77 4.09 37.10
N TYR A 731 2.59 4.10 38.43
CA TYR A 731 1.39 4.64 39.06
C TYR A 731 1.27 6.18 38.90
N VAL A 732 2.37 6.87 39.00
CA VAL A 732 2.42 8.35 38.88
C VAL A 732 2.08 8.76 37.43
N ASP A 733 2.70 8.10 36.47
CA ASP A 733 2.55 8.43 35.05
C ASP A 733 1.18 8.01 34.47
N THR A 734 0.69 6.80 34.81
CA THR A 734 -0.45 6.19 34.15
C THR A 734 -1.68 6.07 35.06
N GLY A 735 -1.50 6.15 36.38
CA GLY A 735 -2.53 5.88 37.38
C GLY A 735 -2.88 4.40 37.55
N GLY A 736 -2.18 3.51 36.85
CA GLY A 736 -2.38 2.05 36.93
C GLY A 736 -1.42 1.37 37.90
N THR A 737 -1.90 0.42 38.67
CA THR A 737 -1.07 -0.40 39.58
C THR A 737 -0.63 -1.73 38.97
N ASN A 738 -1.26 -2.15 37.84
CA ASN A 738 -0.82 -3.33 37.11
C ASN A 738 0.27 -2.94 36.09
N ILE A 739 1.53 -3.08 36.50
CA ILE A 739 2.69 -2.66 35.68
C ILE A 739 2.74 -3.42 34.34
N VAL A 740 2.35 -4.69 34.31
CA VAL A 740 2.33 -5.48 33.08
C VAL A 740 1.38 -4.86 32.05
N ASN A 741 0.17 -4.54 32.47
CA ASN A 741 -0.81 -3.93 31.59
C ASN A 741 -0.42 -2.50 31.20
N THR A 742 0.07 -1.68 32.15
CA THR A 742 0.49 -0.30 31.85
C THR A 742 1.65 -0.25 30.85
N ILE A 743 2.59 -1.20 30.92
CA ILE A 743 3.63 -1.30 29.89
C ILE A 743 3.00 -1.55 28.52
N LEU A 744 2.05 -2.47 28.42
CA LEU A 744 1.44 -2.88 27.14
C LEU A 744 0.52 -1.80 26.52
N VAL A 745 -0.22 -1.04 27.34
CA VAL A 745 -1.29 -0.17 26.82
C VAL A 745 -1.00 1.33 26.99
N ASP A 746 -0.05 1.72 27.84
CA ASP A 746 0.34 3.12 28.08
C ASP A 746 1.75 3.39 27.53
N TYR A 747 2.80 2.78 28.10
CA TYR A 747 4.18 3.07 27.71
C TYR A 747 4.54 2.54 26.33
N ARG A 748 4.09 1.33 25.97
CA ARG A 748 4.39 0.66 24.70
C ARG A 748 3.13 0.33 23.89
N ALA A 749 2.12 1.17 23.97
CA ALA A 749 0.86 1.00 23.27
C ALA A 749 1.00 0.85 21.74
N LEU A 750 2.07 1.41 21.15
CA LEU A 750 2.37 1.25 19.72
C LEU A 750 2.69 -0.21 19.35
N ASP A 751 3.43 -0.92 20.22
CA ASP A 751 3.72 -2.35 20.02
C ASP A 751 2.42 -3.16 20.02
N THR A 752 1.55 -2.90 20.99
CA THR A 752 0.26 -3.59 21.11
C THR A 752 -0.69 -3.24 19.95
N LEU A 753 -0.63 -2.01 19.42
CA LEU A 753 -1.35 -1.65 18.19
C LEU A 753 -0.80 -2.42 16.98
N GLY A 754 0.51 -2.63 16.92
CA GLY A 754 1.16 -3.49 15.93
C GLY A 754 0.70 -4.95 16.05
N GLU A 755 0.68 -5.50 17.26
CA GLU A 755 0.18 -6.86 17.54
C GLU A 755 -1.30 -7.03 17.16
N LEU A 756 -2.14 -6.05 17.51
CA LEU A 756 -3.54 -6.00 17.12
C LEU A 756 -3.71 -6.05 15.60
N THR A 757 -2.88 -5.31 14.88
CA THR A 757 -2.87 -5.29 13.40
C THR A 757 -2.42 -6.64 12.84
N VAL A 758 -1.36 -7.25 13.39
CA VAL A 758 -0.87 -8.58 12.99
C VAL A 758 -1.93 -9.65 13.22
N ILE A 759 -2.59 -9.64 14.39
CA ILE A 759 -3.70 -10.56 14.71
C ILE A 759 -4.83 -10.40 13.70
N ALA A 760 -5.19 -9.16 13.35
CA ALA A 760 -6.24 -8.90 12.37
C ALA A 760 -5.87 -9.43 10.97
N VAL A 761 -4.66 -9.16 10.51
CA VAL A 761 -4.16 -9.67 9.21
C VAL A 761 -4.08 -11.20 9.22
N ALA A 762 -3.53 -11.81 10.26
CA ALA A 762 -3.46 -13.26 10.42
C ALA A 762 -4.87 -13.88 10.38
N GLY A 763 -5.83 -13.29 11.09
CA GLY A 763 -7.22 -13.71 11.09
C GLY A 763 -7.84 -13.69 9.69
N ILE A 764 -7.63 -12.62 8.93
CA ILE A 764 -8.11 -12.49 7.54
C ILE A 764 -7.46 -13.56 6.64
N VAL A 765 -6.16 -13.78 6.77
CA VAL A 765 -5.43 -14.80 5.98
C VAL A 765 -5.93 -16.20 6.31
N ILE A 766 -6.06 -16.55 7.58
CA ILE A 766 -6.58 -17.86 8.03
C ILE A 766 -7.98 -18.10 7.46
N MET A 767 -8.88 -17.11 7.58
CA MET A 767 -10.22 -17.19 7.01
C MET A 767 -10.19 -17.34 5.47
N GLY A 768 -9.29 -16.62 4.79
CA GLY A 768 -9.11 -16.71 3.34
C GLY A 768 -8.62 -18.08 2.90
N VAL A 769 -7.63 -18.64 3.58
CA VAL A 769 -7.05 -19.96 3.28
C VAL A 769 -8.06 -21.08 3.57
N LEU A 770 -8.73 -21.05 4.71
CA LEU A 770 -9.70 -22.09 5.08
C LEU A 770 -10.94 -22.07 4.17
N ARG A 771 -11.37 -20.90 3.70
CA ARG A 771 -12.53 -20.73 2.83
C ARG A 771 -12.26 -21.09 1.37
N ASN A 772 -11.04 -20.83 0.87
CA ASN A 772 -10.67 -21.05 -0.54
C ASN A 772 -10.00 -22.39 -0.81
N ARG A 773 -10.05 -23.35 0.11
CA ARG A 773 -9.59 -24.70 -0.20
C ARG A 773 -10.39 -25.23 -1.38
N PRO A 774 -9.76 -25.53 -2.54
CA PRO A 774 -10.41 -26.37 -3.52
C PRO A 774 -10.80 -27.64 -2.77
N LEU A 775 -12.03 -28.04 -2.89
CA LEU A 775 -12.53 -29.32 -2.40
C LEU A 775 -11.55 -30.38 -2.91
N LEU A 776 -10.65 -30.86 -2.05
CA LEU A 776 -9.94 -32.12 -2.30
C LEU A 776 -11.02 -33.21 -2.23
N ALA A 777 -11.80 -33.27 -3.31
CA ALA A 777 -12.99 -34.12 -3.46
C ALA A 777 -12.64 -35.58 -3.68
N GLU A 778 -11.40 -35.99 -3.50
CA GLU A 778 -11.01 -37.37 -3.77
C GLU A 778 -10.05 -37.95 -2.75
N ARG A 779 -10.50 -38.05 -1.54
CA ARG A 779 -10.15 -39.13 -0.61
C ARG A 779 -11.00 -38.91 0.63
N THR A 780 -12.22 -39.43 0.60
CA THR A 780 -12.91 -39.78 1.84
C THR A 780 -11.98 -40.71 2.61
N PRO A 781 -11.47 -40.33 3.78
CA PRO A 781 -10.81 -41.29 4.65
C PRO A 781 -11.83 -42.40 4.88
N ASP A 782 -11.40 -43.62 4.71
CA ASP A 782 -12.23 -44.77 5.02
C ASP A 782 -12.61 -44.72 6.49
N LEU A 783 -13.80 -44.18 6.74
CA LEU A 783 -14.33 -44.00 8.11
C LEU A 783 -14.63 -45.33 8.79
N SER A 784 -14.65 -46.45 8.03
CA SER A 784 -14.83 -47.78 8.58
C SER A 784 -13.69 -48.22 9.51
N ARG A 785 -12.50 -47.63 9.34
CA ARG A 785 -11.35 -47.86 10.28
C ARG A 785 -11.46 -47.09 11.60
N TRP A 786 -12.44 -46.23 11.76
CA TRP A 786 -12.65 -45.38 12.95
C TRP A 786 -13.73 -45.89 13.88
N GLU A 787 -14.45 -46.99 13.53
CA GLU A 787 -15.55 -47.52 14.31
C GLU A 787 -15.20 -47.98 15.76
N GLY A 788 -13.92 -47.99 16.09
CA GLY A 788 -13.42 -48.29 17.43
C GLY A 788 -12.88 -47.12 18.25
N SER A 789 -12.85 -45.88 17.71
CA SER A 789 -12.26 -44.74 18.43
C SER A 789 -13.22 -44.16 19.47
N SER A 790 -12.73 -43.94 20.70
CA SER A 790 -13.44 -43.28 21.77
C SER A 790 -13.95 -41.89 21.43
N LEU A 791 -13.39 -41.24 20.43
CA LEU A 791 -13.75 -39.88 19.98
C LEU A 791 -15.07 -39.84 19.18
N LEU A 792 -15.42 -40.89 18.43
CA LEU A 792 -16.73 -40.96 17.74
C LEU A 792 -17.88 -41.27 18.71
N ARG A 793 -17.61 -42.02 19.78
CA ARG A 793 -18.60 -42.32 20.83
C ARG A 793 -18.79 -41.19 21.83
N ALA A 794 -17.89 -40.19 21.85
CA ALA A 794 -18.05 -39.01 22.72
C ALA A 794 -19.23 -38.12 22.30
N ALA A 795 -19.77 -38.24 21.08
CA ALA A 795 -20.99 -37.56 20.66
C ALA A 795 -22.23 -37.97 21.55
N ASP A 796 -22.24 -39.21 22.04
CA ASP A 796 -23.32 -39.74 22.90
C ASP A 796 -23.18 -39.28 24.37
N ASN A 797 -21.97 -38.88 24.81
CA ASN A 797 -21.70 -38.43 26.19
C ASN A 797 -21.71 -36.91 26.38
N THR A 798 -22.29 -36.15 25.46
CA THR A 798 -22.27 -34.67 25.48
C THR A 798 -23.25 -34.05 26.46
N LEU A 799 -24.16 -34.80 27.06
CA LEU A 799 -25.19 -34.29 28.00
C LEU A 799 -24.59 -33.54 29.21
N PRO A 800 -23.60 -34.10 29.94
CA PRO A 800 -22.94 -33.40 31.03
C PRO A 800 -22.25 -32.10 30.57
N ILE A 801 -21.54 -32.14 29.45
CA ILE A 801 -20.85 -30.98 28.88
C ILE A 801 -21.85 -29.88 28.47
N ARG A 802 -23.00 -30.27 27.91
CA ARG A 802 -24.07 -29.32 27.56
C ARG A 802 -24.66 -28.63 28.79
N MET A 803 -24.87 -29.37 29.86
CA MET A 803 -25.36 -28.81 31.14
C MET A 803 -24.34 -27.83 31.73
N VAL A 804 -23.09 -28.23 31.81
CA VAL A 804 -22.01 -27.36 32.31
C VAL A 804 -21.84 -26.13 31.41
N ALA A 805 -21.78 -26.30 30.10
CA ALA A 805 -21.62 -25.18 29.16
C ALA A 805 -22.76 -24.17 29.26
N ARG A 806 -24.00 -24.63 29.45
CA ARG A 806 -25.20 -23.75 29.57
C ARG A 806 -25.09 -22.74 30.71
N TRP A 807 -24.50 -23.15 31.82
CA TRP A 807 -24.39 -22.33 33.03
C TRP A 807 -23.01 -21.67 33.13
N ALA A 808 -21.94 -22.40 32.83
CA ALA A 808 -20.58 -21.91 32.99
C ALA A 808 -20.18 -20.89 31.92
N ALA A 809 -20.57 -21.07 30.64
CA ALA A 809 -20.14 -20.14 29.57
C ALA A 809 -20.60 -18.68 29.80
N PRO A 810 -21.88 -18.40 30.21
CA PRO A 810 -22.27 -17.03 30.54
C PRO A 810 -21.48 -16.45 31.72
N VAL A 811 -21.23 -17.28 32.78
CA VAL A 811 -20.45 -16.84 33.93
C VAL A 811 -19.01 -16.52 33.54
N ILE A 812 -18.37 -17.33 32.66
CA ILE A 812 -17.01 -17.09 32.15
C ILE A 812 -16.98 -15.81 31.33
N ILE A 813 -18.00 -15.56 30.52
CA ILE A 813 -18.09 -14.31 29.74
C ILE A 813 -18.23 -13.08 30.64
N LEU A 814 -19.05 -13.17 31.70
CA LEU A 814 -19.15 -12.10 32.69
C LEU A 814 -17.85 -11.88 33.45
N LEU A 815 -17.17 -12.95 33.84
CA LEU A 815 -15.82 -12.88 34.43
C LEU A 815 -14.82 -12.24 33.49
N SER A 816 -14.90 -12.56 32.20
CA SER A 816 -14.06 -11.94 31.17
C SER A 816 -14.23 -10.42 31.12
N LEU A 817 -15.45 -9.92 31.12
CA LEU A 817 -15.73 -8.49 31.18
C LEU A 817 -15.25 -7.84 32.48
N TYR A 818 -15.38 -8.52 33.62
CA TYR A 818 -14.85 -8.05 34.90
C TYR A 818 -13.31 -7.92 34.84
N LEU A 819 -12.60 -8.91 34.26
CA LEU A 819 -11.15 -8.88 34.10
C LEU A 819 -10.70 -7.78 33.12
N LEU A 820 -11.51 -7.44 32.13
CA LEU A 820 -11.26 -6.30 31.25
C LEU A 820 -11.29 -4.98 32.02
N LEU A 821 -12.34 -4.78 32.85
CA LEU A 821 -12.54 -3.52 33.58
C LEU A 821 -11.50 -3.28 34.67
N ARG A 822 -10.99 -4.34 35.30
CA ARG A 822 -10.01 -4.21 36.37
C ARG A 822 -8.55 -4.25 35.88
N GLY A 823 -8.29 -4.58 34.61
CA GLY A 823 -6.95 -4.88 34.07
C GLY A 823 -5.90 -3.81 34.27
N HIS A 824 -6.30 -2.55 34.42
CA HIS A 824 -5.38 -1.45 34.68
C HIS A 824 -4.87 -1.39 36.14
N TYR A 825 -5.61 -1.97 37.09
CA TYR A 825 -5.29 -1.94 38.51
C TYR A 825 -4.84 -3.29 39.07
N GLU A 826 -5.35 -4.38 38.51
CA GLU A 826 -5.10 -5.74 38.97
C GLU A 826 -4.89 -6.68 37.79
N PRO A 827 -4.39 -7.93 38.02
CA PRO A 827 -4.20 -8.89 36.92
C PRO A 827 -5.41 -9.01 35.99
N GLY A 828 -5.21 -8.79 34.68
CA GLY A 828 -6.29 -8.71 33.69
C GLY A 828 -5.86 -8.04 32.39
N GLY A 829 -6.71 -7.12 31.89
CA GLY A 829 -6.46 -6.37 30.65
C GLY A 829 -7.05 -7.03 29.39
N GLY A 830 -6.87 -6.39 28.22
CA GLY A 830 -7.50 -6.75 26.96
C GLY A 830 -7.23 -8.20 26.51
N PHE A 831 -5.99 -8.67 26.59
CA PHE A 831 -5.60 -10.02 26.18
C PHE A 831 -6.14 -11.11 27.11
N ILE A 832 -5.89 -11.00 28.40
CA ILE A 832 -6.32 -12.01 29.39
C ILE A 832 -7.84 -12.14 29.39
N SER A 833 -8.52 -11.02 29.45
CA SER A 833 -9.98 -11.01 29.40
C SER A 833 -10.54 -11.61 28.10
N ALA A 834 -9.93 -11.33 26.96
CA ALA A 834 -10.34 -11.90 25.69
C ALA A 834 -10.11 -13.42 25.60
N LEU A 835 -9.03 -13.92 26.18
CA LEU A 835 -8.77 -15.36 26.25
C LEU A 835 -9.77 -16.06 27.18
N VAL A 836 -10.11 -15.45 28.31
CA VAL A 836 -11.18 -15.97 29.22
C VAL A 836 -12.52 -15.99 28.47
N GLY A 837 -12.89 -14.90 27.79
CA GLY A 837 -14.09 -14.83 26.96
C GLY A 837 -14.08 -15.88 25.84
N GLY A 838 -12.95 -16.02 25.18
CA GLY A 838 -12.70 -17.05 24.16
C GLY A 838 -12.90 -18.47 24.69
N THR A 839 -12.47 -18.73 25.91
CA THR A 839 -12.70 -20.02 26.61
C THR A 839 -14.20 -20.26 26.85
N GLY A 840 -14.93 -19.22 27.23
CA GLY A 840 -16.42 -19.30 27.37
C GLY A 840 -17.08 -19.65 26.04
N PHE A 841 -16.64 -19.03 24.93
CA PHE A 841 -17.15 -19.37 23.60
C PHE A 841 -16.73 -20.78 23.17
N ALA A 842 -15.52 -21.22 23.48
CA ALA A 842 -15.05 -22.57 23.19
C ALA A 842 -15.88 -23.62 23.95
N LEU A 843 -16.18 -23.37 25.21
CA LEU A 843 -17.04 -24.25 26.01
C LEU A 843 -18.49 -24.30 25.46
N ALA A 844 -19.03 -23.15 25.05
CA ALA A 844 -20.35 -23.09 24.41
C ALA A 844 -20.35 -23.86 23.06
N TYR A 845 -19.24 -23.79 22.32
CA TYR A 845 -19.07 -24.52 21.08
C TYR A 845 -19.02 -26.06 21.33
N LEU A 846 -18.25 -26.50 22.31
CA LEU A 846 -18.13 -27.91 22.66
C LEU A 846 -19.47 -28.48 23.19
N GLY A 847 -20.27 -27.65 23.89
CA GLY A 847 -21.58 -28.00 24.40
C GLY A 847 -22.71 -27.92 23.37
N ALA A 848 -22.44 -27.57 22.11
CA ALA A 848 -23.49 -27.45 21.10
C ALA A 848 -24.08 -28.82 20.72
N SER A 849 -25.45 -28.87 20.57
CA SER A 849 -26.19 -30.12 20.38
C SER A 849 -26.20 -30.65 18.96
N THR A 850 -25.70 -29.91 17.98
CA THR A 850 -25.77 -30.26 16.56
C THR A 850 -24.37 -30.14 15.93
N ASP A 851 -23.90 -31.23 15.37
CA ASP A 851 -22.73 -31.21 14.49
C ASP A 851 -23.09 -30.31 13.30
N GLY A 852 -22.38 -29.14 13.19
CA GLY A 852 -22.48 -28.32 12.00
C GLY A 852 -23.08 -26.93 12.16
N ARG A 853 -23.72 -26.56 13.29
CA ARG A 853 -24.12 -25.17 13.51
C ARG A 853 -23.24 -24.50 14.55
N ALA A 854 -22.48 -23.52 14.08
CA ALA A 854 -21.75 -22.66 14.98
C ALA A 854 -22.72 -22.03 16.00
N PRO A 855 -22.54 -22.25 17.31
CA PRO A 855 -23.43 -21.68 18.33
C PRO A 855 -23.37 -20.16 18.35
N VAL A 856 -22.32 -19.58 17.79
CA VAL A 856 -22.09 -18.12 17.73
C VAL A 856 -22.06 -17.68 16.28
N ARG A 857 -23.17 -17.10 15.81
CA ARG A 857 -23.30 -16.51 14.45
C ARG A 857 -22.87 -15.05 14.38
N TRP A 858 -22.03 -14.61 15.27
CA TRP A 858 -21.59 -13.22 15.26
C TRP A 858 -20.78 -12.92 14.02
N ALA A 859 -20.90 -11.69 13.52
CA ALA A 859 -20.10 -11.19 12.43
C ALA A 859 -18.65 -10.96 12.89
N TYR A 860 -17.92 -12.06 13.17
CA TYR A 860 -16.54 -12.02 13.68
C TYR A 860 -15.62 -11.15 12.82
N ARG A 861 -15.90 -11.01 11.51
CA ARG A 861 -15.18 -10.07 10.64
C ARG A 861 -15.42 -8.62 11.03
N GLY A 862 -16.68 -8.29 11.31
CA GLY A 862 -17.04 -6.96 11.79
C GLY A 862 -16.43 -6.67 13.15
N LEU A 863 -16.45 -7.67 14.05
CA LEU A 863 -15.84 -7.55 15.38
C LEU A 863 -14.32 -7.38 15.30
N LEU A 864 -13.64 -8.12 14.41
CA LEU A 864 -12.20 -7.98 14.17
C LEU A 864 -11.84 -6.59 13.65
N SER A 865 -12.62 -6.10 12.68
CA SER A 865 -12.42 -4.75 12.14
C SER A 865 -12.73 -3.67 13.18
N ALA A 866 -13.78 -3.86 13.98
CA ALA A 866 -14.11 -2.93 15.06
C ALA A 866 -12.99 -2.86 16.11
N GLY A 867 -12.35 -3.98 16.44
CA GLY A 867 -11.20 -4.01 17.35
C GLY A 867 -10.06 -3.10 16.88
N VAL A 868 -9.66 -3.24 15.62
CA VAL A 868 -8.60 -2.38 15.04
C VAL A 868 -9.02 -0.91 15.01
N VAL A 869 -10.25 -0.63 14.60
CA VAL A 869 -10.77 0.75 14.54
C VAL A 869 -10.81 1.39 15.92
N VAL A 870 -11.27 0.66 16.93
CA VAL A 870 -11.34 1.15 18.33
C VAL A 870 -9.93 1.43 18.85
N GLY A 871 -8.94 0.53 18.60
CA GLY A 871 -7.53 0.74 18.98
C GLY A 871 -6.95 2.00 18.34
N VAL A 872 -7.16 2.20 17.04
CA VAL A 872 -6.68 3.40 16.32
C VAL A 872 -7.38 4.67 16.83
N LEU A 873 -8.70 4.63 17.05
CA LEU A 873 -9.44 5.79 17.54
C LEU A 873 -9.02 6.16 18.98
N SER A 874 -8.73 5.16 19.84
CA SER A 874 -8.16 5.42 21.15
C SER A 874 -6.80 6.13 21.05
N GLY A 875 -5.94 5.68 20.11
CA GLY A 875 -4.68 6.32 19.83
C GLY A 875 -4.81 7.78 19.35
N LEU A 876 -5.78 8.03 18.46
CA LEU A 876 -6.10 9.39 17.99
C LEU A 876 -6.63 10.27 19.13
N GLY A 877 -7.38 9.68 20.08
CA GLY A 877 -7.83 10.38 21.30
C GLY A 877 -6.69 10.96 22.14
N GLY A 878 -5.52 10.34 22.11
CA GLY A 878 -4.31 10.82 22.80
C GLY A 878 -3.86 12.21 22.36
N TYR A 879 -4.20 12.66 21.15
CA TYR A 879 -3.90 14.03 20.71
C TYR A 879 -4.60 15.11 21.53
N LEU A 880 -5.67 14.78 22.25
CA LEU A 880 -6.33 15.72 23.18
C LEU A 880 -5.41 16.13 24.35
N VAL A 881 -4.42 15.28 24.65
CA VAL A 881 -3.42 15.51 25.71
C VAL A 881 -1.99 15.62 25.17
N GLY A 882 -1.86 15.84 23.85
CA GLY A 882 -0.63 16.28 23.19
C GLY A 882 0.13 15.27 22.34
N SER A 883 -0.19 13.95 22.37
CA SER A 883 0.50 12.96 21.54
C SER A 883 -0.38 11.75 21.20
N PHE A 884 -0.10 11.10 20.05
CA PHE A 884 -0.72 9.84 19.66
C PHE A 884 -0.47 8.75 20.71
N LEU A 885 -1.52 7.99 21.06
CA LEU A 885 -1.51 6.93 22.07
C LEU A 885 -1.20 7.39 23.51
N ARG A 886 -1.12 8.70 23.79
CA ARG A 886 -0.97 9.18 25.18
C ARG A 886 -2.27 8.92 25.95
N PRO A 887 -2.21 8.24 27.13
CA PRO A 887 -3.41 7.95 27.89
C PRO A 887 -4.07 9.22 28.45
N VAL A 888 -5.38 9.24 28.41
CA VAL A 888 -6.21 10.29 29.05
C VAL A 888 -6.86 9.68 30.28
N ARG A 889 -6.68 10.28 31.44
CA ARG A 889 -7.31 9.87 32.69
C ARG A 889 -8.42 10.85 33.07
N VAL A 890 -9.57 10.29 33.46
CA VAL A 890 -10.72 11.05 34.00
C VAL A 890 -11.25 10.30 35.22
N ASP A 891 -11.22 10.95 36.38
CA ASP A 891 -11.76 10.37 37.60
C ASP A 891 -13.27 10.60 37.67
N ILE A 892 -14.05 9.54 37.64
CA ILE A 892 -15.53 9.56 37.60
C ILE A 892 -16.05 9.29 39.03
N PRO A 893 -16.75 10.24 39.66
CA PRO A 893 -17.35 10.01 40.97
C PRO A 893 -18.46 8.95 40.88
N LEU A 894 -18.42 7.94 41.75
CA LEU A 894 -19.42 6.88 41.80
C LEU A 894 -20.60 7.28 42.67
N PRO A 895 -21.87 6.92 42.28
CA PRO A 895 -23.06 7.29 43.01
C PRO A 895 -23.15 6.75 44.47
N TRP A 896 -22.35 5.69 44.74
CA TRP A 896 -22.31 5.04 46.09
C TRP A 896 -21.07 5.41 46.90
N GLY A 897 -20.35 6.47 46.48
CA GLY A 897 -19.10 6.94 47.11
C GLY A 897 -17.86 6.32 46.50
N GLY A 898 -16.76 7.10 46.49
CA GLY A 898 -15.51 6.77 45.83
C GLY A 898 -15.41 7.33 44.41
N GLU A 899 -14.23 7.23 43.84
CA GLU A 899 -13.93 7.65 42.47
C GLU A 899 -13.42 6.45 41.66
N TYR A 900 -13.85 6.34 40.41
CA TYR A 900 -13.34 5.36 39.46
C TYR A 900 -12.44 6.11 38.45
N GLY A 901 -11.15 5.79 38.45
CA GLY A 901 -10.20 6.36 37.49
C GLY A 901 -10.39 5.71 36.12
N PHE A 902 -11.14 6.36 35.25
CA PHE A 902 -11.29 5.91 33.85
C PHE A 902 -10.10 6.38 33.03
N THR A 903 -9.47 5.46 32.32
CA THR A 903 -8.37 5.77 31.39
C THR A 903 -8.73 5.39 29.96
N SER A 904 -8.21 6.13 28.96
CA SER A 904 -8.38 5.76 27.54
C SER A 904 -7.69 4.43 27.20
N ALA A 905 -6.78 3.95 28.02
CA ALA A 905 -6.18 2.62 27.96
C ALA A 905 -7.24 1.50 28.00
N LEU A 906 -8.33 1.69 28.76
CA LEU A 906 -9.46 0.74 28.77
C LEU A 906 -10.16 0.66 27.42
N ILE A 907 -10.29 1.77 26.68
CA ILE A 907 -10.88 1.78 25.34
C ILE A 907 -9.94 1.03 24.36
N PHE A 908 -8.65 1.23 24.51
CA PHE A 908 -7.64 0.51 23.75
C PHE A 908 -7.71 -1.00 24.01
N ASP A 909 -7.75 -1.38 25.29
CA ASP A 909 -7.94 -2.78 25.75
C ASP A 909 -9.23 -3.41 25.21
N LEU A 910 -10.32 -2.64 25.09
CA LEU A 910 -11.55 -3.10 24.47
C LEU A 910 -11.35 -3.41 22.97
N GLY A 911 -10.52 -2.64 22.27
CA GLY A 911 -10.11 -2.93 20.89
C GLY A 911 -9.38 -4.27 20.78
N VAL A 912 -8.43 -4.52 21.67
CA VAL A 912 -7.69 -5.79 21.77
C VAL A 912 -8.66 -6.95 22.09
N TYR A 913 -9.55 -6.77 23.05
CA TYR A 913 -10.55 -7.74 23.42
C TYR A 913 -11.41 -8.17 22.21
N PHE A 914 -11.92 -7.22 21.44
CA PHE A 914 -12.76 -7.53 20.27
C PHE A 914 -11.98 -8.31 19.21
N ALA A 915 -10.74 -7.96 18.93
CA ALA A 915 -9.96 -8.62 17.91
C ALA A 915 -9.59 -10.07 18.32
N VAL A 916 -9.15 -10.28 19.55
CA VAL A 916 -8.76 -11.60 20.05
C VAL A 916 -9.97 -12.52 20.16
N VAL A 917 -11.09 -12.05 20.70
CA VAL A 917 -12.35 -12.84 20.73
C VAL A 917 -12.81 -13.18 19.32
N ALA A 918 -12.72 -12.22 18.38
CA ALA A 918 -13.12 -12.44 17.00
C ALA A 918 -12.30 -13.53 16.30
N ILE A 919 -10.99 -13.57 16.52
CA ILE A 919 -10.13 -14.61 15.92
C ILE A 919 -10.39 -15.99 16.53
N ILE A 920 -10.65 -16.06 17.85
CA ILE A 920 -11.02 -17.32 18.52
C ILE A 920 -12.35 -17.85 17.96
N ILE A 921 -13.39 -17.01 17.86
CA ILE A 921 -14.66 -17.38 17.24
C ILE A 921 -14.48 -17.81 15.78
N ALA A 922 -13.64 -17.09 15.01
CA ALA A 922 -13.34 -17.44 13.64
C ALA A 922 -12.68 -18.83 13.54
N LEU A 923 -11.68 -19.11 14.38
CA LEU A 923 -11.01 -20.42 14.42
C LEU A 923 -12.00 -21.55 14.79
N LEU A 924 -12.82 -21.36 15.81
CA LEU A 924 -13.82 -22.36 16.22
C LEU A 924 -14.81 -22.63 15.09
N ASN A 925 -15.31 -21.59 14.41
CA ASN A 925 -16.28 -21.72 13.34
C ASN A 925 -15.69 -22.35 12.07
N GLU A 926 -14.49 -21.94 11.66
CA GLU A 926 -13.89 -22.44 10.41
C GLU A 926 -13.27 -23.85 10.59
N LEU A 927 -12.79 -24.19 11.77
CA LEU A 927 -12.29 -25.55 12.07
C LEU A 927 -13.41 -26.54 12.35
N GLY A 928 -14.51 -26.10 12.98
CA GLY A 928 -15.63 -26.95 13.37
C GLY A 928 -16.71 -27.13 12.31
N GLY A 929 -16.97 -26.09 11.48
CA GLY A 929 -18.12 -26.00 10.57
C GLY A 929 -18.03 -26.75 9.21
N VAL A 930 -17.02 -27.57 8.97
CA VAL A 930 -16.75 -28.17 7.64
C VAL A 930 -17.74 -29.27 7.22
N ARG A 931 -18.59 -29.73 8.09
CA ARG A 931 -19.56 -30.82 7.77
C ARG A 931 -20.83 -30.33 7.02
N GLU A 932 -21.27 -29.10 7.22
CA GLU A 932 -22.48 -28.58 6.54
C GLU A 932 -22.31 -28.33 5.05
N ARG A 933 -21.10 -28.08 4.55
CA ARG A 933 -20.86 -27.86 3.10
C ARG A 933 -20.81 -29.15 2.27
N TYR A 934 -20.68 -30.31 2.90
CA TYR A 934 -20.66 -31.62 2.23
C TYR A 934 -22.05 -32.29 2.16
N GLY A 935 -23.02 -31.80 2.90
CA GLY A 935 -24.36 -32.40 2.99
C GLY A 935 -25.40 -31.80 2.04
N ASP A 936 -25.20 -30.53 1.61
CA ASP A 936 -26.23 -29.79 0.88
C ASP A 936 -26.10 -29.83 -0.67
N THR A 937 -25.13 -30.54 -1.21
CA THR A 937 -25.01 -30.80 -2.65
C THR A 937 -25.45 -32.24 -3.02
N ARG A 938 -26.44 -32.79 -2.36
CA ARG A 938 -27.24 -33.83 -3.01
C ARG A 938 -28.21 -33.12 -3.94
N GLU A 939 -27.82 -32.94 -5.19
CA GLU A 939 -28.78 -32.88 -6.28
C GLU A 939 -29.76 -34.05 -6.09
N PRO A 940 -31.07 -33.81 -6.16
CA PRO A 940 -32.02 -34.90 -6.18
C PRO A 940 -31.60 -35.83 -7.31
N ALA A 941 -31.39 -37.09 -6.99
CA ALA A 941 -31.11 -38.14 -7.97
C ALA A 941 -32.11 -37.96 -9.12
N PRO A 942 -31.69 -37.98 -10.41
CA PRO A 942 -32.58 -37.88 -11.51
C PRO A 942 -33.54 -39.05 -11.37
N SER A 943 -34.84 -38.74 -11.30
CA SER A 943 -35.92 -39.76 -11.32
C SER A 943 -35.70 -40.71 -12.51
N PRO A 944 -35.74 -42.05 -12.31
CA PRO A 944 -35.54 -42.99 -13.37
C PRO A 944 -36.55 -42.75 -14.52
N GLY A 945 -36.00 -42.65 -15.74
CA GLY A 945 -36.63 -42.17 -16.92
C GLY A 945 -37.97 -42.83 -17.26
N ARG A 946 -38.81 -42.02 -17.82
CA ARG A 946 -39.76 -42.49 -18.84
C ARG A 946 -39.00 -42.52 -20.18
N GLU A 947 -38.62 -43.72 -20.61
CA GLU A 947 -38.37 -44.00 -22.00
C GLU A 947 -39.57 -43.53 -22.81
N ARG A 948 -39.40 -42.58 -23.70
CA ARG A 948 -40.32 -42.40 -24.83
C ARG A 948 -39.78 -43.19 -25.99
N VAL A 949 -40.46 -44.31 -26.27
CA VAL A 949 -40.47 -44.98 -27.54
C VAL A 949 -41.12 -44.03 -28.55
N SER A 950 -40.45 -43.67 -29.59
CA SER A 950 -40.71 -43.53 -31.00
C SER A 950 -39.69 -42.65 -31.71
#